data_36eed94fefd7c02e76748cb689b4bda5
#
_entry.id   36eed94fefd7c02e76748cb689b4bda5
#
_cell.length_a   1.000
_cell.length_b   1.000
_cell.length_c   1.000
_cell.angle_alpha   90.00
_cell.angle_beta   90.00
_cell.angle_gamma   90.00
#
_symmetry.space_group_name_H-M   'P 1'
#
loop_
_entity.id
_entity.type
_entity.pdbx_description
1 polymer ?
#
loop_
_entity_poly.entity_id
_entity_poly.type
_entity_poly.pdbx_seq_one_letter_code
_entity_poly.pdbx_strand_id
1 'polypeptide(L)'
;MESFPVSDLTVNTAPAPQPDVEALTGAISRIQGYLLQHQAPDGYWVAELESDVSVSAGYVVVMRFMGITQPDRERRIVRFLKSQQLPDGGWFGYPGGHGNLDVSVQAYFALKLAGVSAHEPFMERAKAFILSQGGARKTHTFTRILIALLGQFKWEGLPSLPPELMLLPNWSPLTIYEFASWARATIVDLMVILTVKPVCPIPESLGIAELYTEPWDEIDWSLSPAEKRLSWEGFYLFLDKLFKGYEKLPLHPGRRRALQRAVDWIIEHQEADGSWGGIMLPWIYSLAVLKSLGYPLDHPVVAKGLAGLEDFIVEDESIFRLQPAVSVIWDTALTMIALSDSGLEEDHPALIKASRWLLQKQVLSGGDWQVKNPRTEPGAWSFEFENEKYPDVDDTAAVPLALLRVQLPEEEAKQEAIAKAVSWILSMQSRDGGWAAFDRDNDMQILARIPYADFLTPLDPTSVDVTAHAMELLAKSSHSGGQAAYRRALAYVRRKQEADGSWYGRWGVNYVYGTGAVLPILCEAGQEEDKNRIEQAVCWLKAHQNEDGGWGESCASYEDPSLRGIGPSTASQTAWALIGLLSAGEGDSRAVRSGVDHLLSSQLRDGTWEEEPFTGTGFPRAFYLRYHGYRLYFPLMALARYRRWLQQEEA
;
A
#
# COMPACT_ATOMS: atom_id res chain seq x y z
N MET A 1 -32.98 -22.82 13.80
CA MET A 1 -32.20 -24.05 13.57
C MET A 1 -32.91 -24.85 12.51
N GLU A 2 -32.58 -24.60 11.27
CA GLU A 2 -33.01 -25.48 10.17
C GLU A 2 -31.72 -25.91 9.47
N SER A 3 -31.50 -27.21 9.50
CA SER A 3 -30.38 -27.90 8.88
C SER A 3 -30.56 -27.89 7.36
N PHE A 4 -29.67 -27.22 6.64
CA PHE A 4 -29.58 -27.39 5.19
C PHE A 4 -29.01 -28.78 4.86
N PRO A 5 -29.59 -29.50 3.91
CA PRO A 5 -29.05 -30.79 3.51
C PRO A 5 -27.77 -30.58 2.70
N VAL A 6 -26.69 -31.24 3.14
CA VAL A 6 -25.49 -31.43 2.35
C VAL A 6 -25.87 -32.32 1.18
N SER A 7 -26.07 -31.72 0.00
CA SER A 7 -26.18 -32.48 -1.23
C SER A 7 -24.83 -33.08 -1.58
N ASP A 8 -24.78 -34.41 -1.71
CA ASP A 8 -23.65 -35.20 -2.24
C ASP A 8 -23.23 -34.64 -3.61
N LEU A 9 -22.30 -33.71 -3.62
CA LEU A 9 -21.49 -33.41 -4.79
C LEU A 9 -20.51 -34.59 -4.94
N THR A 10 -20.83 -35.55 -5.80
CA THR A 10 -19.89 -36.55 -6.29
C THR A 10 -18.74 -35.82 -6.98
N VAL A 11 -17.71 -35.48 -6.23
CA VAL A 11 -16.46 -34.97 -6.74
C VAL A 11 -15.89 -36.06 -7.67
N ASN A 12 -15.73 -35.70 -8.93
CA ASN A 12 -15.10 -36.56 -9.92
C ASN A 12 -13.67 -36.91 -9.43
N THR A 13 -13.45 -38.13 -8.96
CA THR A 13 -12.25 -38.59 -8.26
C THR A 13 -11.10 -39.01 -9.20
N ALA A 14 -11.19 -38.71 -10.49
CA ALA A 14 -10.04 -38.91 -11.37
C ALA A 14 -8.96 -37.86 -11.04
N PRO A 15 -7.70 -38.29 -10.77
CA PRO A 15 -6.61 -37.35 -10.56
C PRO A 15 -6.45 -36.47 -11.81
N ALA A 16 -6.30 -35.14 -11.64
CA ALA A 16 -5.91 -34.29 -12.75
C ALA A 16 -4.60 -34.83 -13.36
N PRO A 17 -4.41 -34.76 -14.67
CA PRO A 17 -3.15 -35.19 -15.27
C PRO A 17 -2.01 -34.39 -14.64
N GLN A 18 -0.86 -35.03 -14.54
CA GLN A 18 0.34 -34.37 -14.04
C GLN A 18 0.74 -33.29 -15.03
N PRO A 19 1.05 -32.06 -14.60
CA PRO A 19 1.54 -30.99 -15.48
C PRO A 19 2.77 -31.45 -16.27
N ASP A 20 2.85 -31.02 -17.52
CA ASP A 20 4.00 -31.35 -18.39
C ASP A 20 5.26 -30.70 -17.84
N VAL A 21 6.24 -31.52 -17.45
CA VAL A 21 7.53 -31.10 -16.88
C VAL A 21 8.34 -30.25 -17.88
N GLU A 22 8.22 -30.52 -19.17
CA GLU A 22 8.88 -29.73 -20.20
C GLU A 22 8.23 -28.33 -20.32
N ALA A 23 6.91 -28.27 -20.32
CA ALA A 23 6.16 -27.00 -20.31
C ALA A 23 6.47 -26.18 -19.06
N LEU A 24 6.53 -26.82 -17.88
CA LEU A 24 6.89 -26.18 -16.61
C LEU A 24 8.31 -25.58 -16.66
N THR A 25 9.28 -26.38 -17.12
CA THR A 25 10.67 -25.90 -17.24
C THR A 25 10.79 -24.78 -18.25
N GLY A 26 10.09 -24.86 -19.37
CA GLY A 26 10.03 -23.83 -20.37
C GLY A 26 9.40 -22.53 -19.85
N ALA A 27 8.34 -22.63 -19.07
CA ALA A 27 7.69 -21.46 -18.45
C ALA A 27 8.61 -20.74 -17.46
N ILE A 28 9.27 -21.49 -16.57
CA ILE A 28 10.26 -20.96 -15.63
C ILE A 28 11.39 -20.25 -16.38
N SER A 29 11.94 -20.87 -17.43
CA SER A 29 13.04 -20.28 -18.20
C SER A 29 12.65 -18.99 -18.90
N ARG A 30 11.42 -18.86 -19.40
CA ARG A 30 10.94 -17.62 -20.04
C ARG A 30 10.88 -16.44 -19.06
N ILE A 31 10.25 -16.65 -17.91
CA ILE A 31 10.14 -15.56 -16.91
C ILE A 31 11.49 -15.23 -16.26
N GLN A 32 12.37 -16.23 -16.03
CA GLN A 32 13.75 -15.98 -15.65
C GLN A 32 14.47 -15.08 -16.65
N GLY A 33 14.38 -15.42 -17.93
CA GLY A 33 14.98 -14.62 -19.02
C GLY A 33 14.43 -13.19 -19.04
N TYR A 34 13.12 -13.03 -18.88
CA TYR A 34 12.48 -11.71 -18.80
C TYR A 34 13.05 -10.89 -17.62
N LEU A 35 13.06 -11.44 -16.41
CA LEU A 35 13.55 -10.73 -15.23
C LEU A 35 15.03 -10.33 -15.36
N LEU A 36 15.87 -11.24 -15.87
CA LEU A 36 17.29 -10.95 -16.07
C LEU A 36 17.53 -9.85 -17.11
N GLN A 37 16.72 -9.78 -18.17
CA GLN A 37 16.80 -8.71 -19.17
C GLN A 37 16.33 -7.35 -18.66
N HIS A 38 15.46 -7.32 -17.63
CA HIS A 38 14.89 -6.10 -17.07
C HIS A 38 15.59 -5.65 -15.79
N GLN A 39 16.74 -6.24 -15.43
CA GLN A 39 17.56 -5.71 -14.35
C GLN A 39 18.12 -4.33 -14.72
N ALA A 40 17.91 -3.35 -13.86
CA ALA A 40 18.48 -2.01 -14.05
C ALA A 40 20.02 -2.04 -14.09
N PRO A 41 20.66 -1.08 -14.78
CA PRO A 41 22.12 -0.98 -14.83
C PRO A 41 22.80 -0.94 -13.45
N ASP A 42 22.15 -0.43 -12.43
CA ASP A 42 22.66 -0.38 -11.04
C ASP A 42 22.44 -1.67 -10.27
N GLY A 43 21.64 -2.60 -10.77
CA GLY A 43 21.46 -3.95 -10.21
C GLY A 43 20.10 -4.24 -9.59
N TYR A 44 19.22 -3.24 -9.42
CA TYR A 44 17.90 -3.43 -8.87
C TYR A 44 16.86 -3.86 -9.92
N TRP A 45 15.69 -4.27 -9.45
CA TRP A 45 14.46 -4.39 -10.22
C TRP A 45 13.41 -3.47 -9.65
N VAL A 46 12.62 -2.88 -10.52
CA VAL A 46 11.48 -2.06 -10.16
C VAL A 46 10.38 -2.23 -11.20
N ALA A 47 9.16 -2.35 -10.73
CA ALA A 47 7.98 -2.39 -11.58
C ALA A 47 7.04 -1.24 -11.19
N GLU A 48 6.12 -0.90 -12.09
CA GLU A 48 5.14 0.15 -11.82
C GLU A 48 4.25 -0.23 -10.63
N LEU A 49 4.00 0.75 -9.76
CA LEU A 49 2.99 0.68 -8.72
C LEU A 49 1.81 1.57 -9.15
N GLU A 50 0.75 0.93 -9.67
CA GLU A 50 -0.41 1.62 -10.22
C GLU A 50 -1.52 1.76 -9.17
N SER A 51 -2.20 2.91 -9.15
CA SER A 51 -3.38 3.16 -8.33
C SER A 51 -4.55 3.65 -9.18
N ASP A 52 -5.64 4.02 -8.54
CA ASP A 52 -6.72 4.73 -9.21
C ASP A 52 -6.27 6.10 -9.71
N VAL A 53 -7.12 6.74 -10.50
CA VAL A 53 -6.78 8.00 -11.20
C VAL A 53 -6.62 9.22 -10.27
N SER A 54 -6.97 9.13 -8.99
CA SER A 54 -6.94 10.26 -8.06
C SER A 54 -5.53 10.83 -7.86
N VAL A 55 -4.50 9.98 -7.88
CA VAL A 55 -3.11 10.40 -7.75
C VAL A 55 -2.69 11.30 -8.92
N SER A 56 -3.00 10.87 -10.14
CA SER A 56 -2.72 11.67 -11.36
C SER A 56 -3.59 12.94 -11.43
N ALA A 57 -4.84 12.86 -10.97
CA ALA A 57 -5.72 14.02 -10.87
C ALA A 57 -5.21 15.02 -9.83
N GLY A 58 -4.78 14.54 -8.66
CA GLY A 58 -4.18 15.35 -7.60
C GLY A 58 -2.93 16.10 -8.05
N TYR A 59 -2.09 15.46 -8.88
CA TYR A 59 -0.94 16.12 -9.50
C TYR A 59 -1.35 17.37 -10.28
N VAL A 60 -2.38 17.30 -11.12
CA VAL A 60 -2.86 18.49 -11.90
C VAL A 60 -3.29 19.60 -10.95
N VAL A 61 -4.04 19.27 -9.88
CA VAL A 61 -4.54 20.27 -8.92
C VAL A 61 -3.36 20.95 -8.21
N VAL A 62 -2.38 20.16 -7.74
CA VAL A 62 -1.22 20.70 -7.02
C VAL A 62 -0.31 21.51 -7.95
N MET A 63 -0.05 21.05 -9.17
CA MET A 63 0.72 21.85 -10.15
C MET A 63 0.03 23.19 -10.43
N ARG A 64 -1.30 23.20 -10.55
CA ARG A 64 -2.06 24.43 -10.71
C ARG A 64 -1.96 25.36 -9.48
N PHE A 65 -2.01 24.79 -8.27
CA PHE A 65 -1.80 25.54 -7.03
C PHE A 65 -0.38 26.12 -6.94
N MET A 66 0.64 25.36 -7.37
CA MET A 66 2.04 25.83 -7.47
C MET A 66 2.24 26.92 -8.53
N GLY A 67 1.27 27.15 -9.42
CA GLY A 67 1.36 28.09 -10.53
C GLY A 67 2.10 27.49 -11.75
N ILE A 68 2.18 26.17 -11.84
CA ILE A 68 2.83 25.42 -12.92
C ILE A 68 1.76 24.89 -13.87
N THR A 69 1.96 25.08 -15.17
CA THR A 69 1.10 24.55 -16.23
C THR A 69 1.95 23.77 -17.23
N GLN A 70 1.53 22.56 -17.54
CA GLN A 70 2.25 21.64 -18.43
C GLN A 70 1.29 21.10 -19.51
N PRO A 71 0.96 21.87 -20.55
CA PRO A 71 -0.11 21.53 -21.50
C PRO A 71 0.05 20.18 -22.18
N ASP A 72 1.29 19.75 -22.47
CA ASP A 72 1.55 18.46 -23.11
C ASP A 72 1.25 17.29 -22.18
N ARG A 73 1.65 17.37 -20.92
CA ARG A 73 1.33 16.37 -19.90
C ARG A 73 -0.16 16.40 -19.56
N GLU A 74 -0.75 17.57 -19.40
CA GLU A 74 -2.19 17.71 -19.14
C GLU A 74 -3.01 17.01 -20.25
N ARG A 75 -2.62 17.12 -21.53
CA ARG A 75 -3.29 16.37 -22.62
C ARG A 75 -3.18 14.85 -22.48
N ARG A 76 -2.04 14.35 -22.03
CA ARG A 76 -1.84 12.91 -21.78
C ARG A 76 -2.64 12.42 -20.55
N ILE A 77 -2.65 13.22 -19.49
CA ILE A 77 -3.51 12.96 -18.31
C ILE A 77 -4.98 12.94 -18.70
N VAL A 78 -5.46 13.89 -19.51
CA VAL A 78 -6.85 13.90 -20.01
C VAL A 78 -7.19 12.60 -20.75
N ARG A 79 -6.29 12.11 -21.61
CA ARG A 79 -6.51 10.83 -22.31
C ARG A 79 -6.59 9.66 -21.32
N PHE A 80 -5.68 9.61 -20.36
CA PHE A 80 -5.67 8.59 -19.34
C PHE A 80 -6.96 8.63 -18.49
N LEU A 81 -7.33 9.78 -17.91
CA LEU A 81 -8.54 9.92 -17.12
C LEU A 81 -9.79 9.51 -17.92
N LYS A 82 -9.88 9.95 -19.19
CA LYS A 82 -11.01 9.62 -20.06
C LYS A 82 -11.12 8.11 -20.35
N SER A 83 -9.99 7.41 -20.51
CA SER A 83 -9.97 5.97 -20.78
C SER A 83 -10.40 5.12 -19.58
N GLN A 84 -10.31 5.66 -18.37
CA GLN A 84 -10.65 4.96 -17.12
C GLN A 84 -12.07 5.25 -16.62
N GLN A 85 -12.87 6.06 -17.36
CA GLN A 85 -14.24 6.35 -16.96
C GLN A 85 -15.14 5.11 -17.10
N LEU A 86 -15.88 4.81 -16.04
CA LEU A 86 -16.84 3.71 -16.02
C LEU A 86 -18.12 4.02 -16.82
N PRO A 87 -18.90 2.99 -17.21
CA PRO A 87 -20.19 3.19 -17.86
C PRO A 87 -21.20 4.02 -17.06
N ASP A 88 -21.14 3.97 -15.72
CA ASP A 88 -21.97 4.79 -14.82
C ASP A 88 -21.59 6.28 -14.81
N GLY A 89 -20.47 6.64 -15.44
CA GLY A 89 -19.93 7.99 -15.53
C GLY A 89 -18.92 8.33 -14.45
N GLY A 90 -18.74 7.51 -13.42
CA GLY A 90 -17.73 7.67 -12.37
C GLY A 90 -16.36 7.10 -12.73
N TRP A 91 -15.45 7.14 -11.78
CA TRP A 91 -14.16 6.45 -11.79
C TRP A 91 -14.05 5.55 -10.57
N PHE A 92 -13.46 4.38 -10.75
CA PHE A 92 -13.35 3.37 -9.70
C PHE A 92 -12.21 3.69 -8.71
N GLY A 93 -12.28 3.13 -7.50
CA GLY A 93 -11.15 3.02 -6.59
C GLY A 93 -10.30 1.75 -6.81
N TYR A 94 -10.87 0.73 -7.51
CA TYR A 94 -10.18 -0.49 -7.96
C TYR A 94 -10.96 -1.11 -9.13
N PRO A 95 -10.29 -1.85 -10.06
CA PRO A 95 -10.93 -2.50 -11.19
C PRO A 95 -12.04 -3.47 -10.76
N GLY A 96 -13.18 -3.41 -11.44
CA GLY A 96 -14.37 -4.19 -11.09
C GLY A 96 -15.23 -3.59 -9.97
N GLY A 97 -14.78 -2.51 -9.32
CA GLY A 97 -15.58 -1.73 -8.38
C GLY A 97 -16.55 -0.78 -9.08
N HIS A 98 -17.48 -0.24 -8.31
CA HIS A 98 -18.36 0.85 -8.75
C HIS A 98 -17.63 2.20 -8.74
N GLY A 99 -18.24 3.19 -9.38
CA GLY A 99 -17.73 4.56 -9.33
C GLY A 99 -17.58 5.05 -7.89
N ASN A 100 -16.41 5.63 -7.58
CA ASN A 100 -16.08 6.23 -6.30
C ASN A 100 -16.27 7.74 -6.38
N LEU A 101 -16.97 8.33 -5.41
CA LEU A 101 -17.28 9.76 -5.41
C LEU A 101 -16.03 10.63 -5.34
N ASP A 102 -15.08 10.30 -4.45
CA ASP A 102 -13.86 11.09 -4.24
C ASP A 102 -12.97 11.08 -5.48
N VAL A 103 -12.72 9.89 -6.02
CA VAL A 103 -11.95 9.70 -7.26
C VAL A 103 -12.61 10.44 -8.42
N SER A 104 -13.95 10.37 -8.52
CA SER A 104 -14.70 11.01 -9.60
C SER A 104 -14.68 12.54 -9.52
N VAL A 105 -14.77 13.12 -8.32
CA VAL A 105 -14.67 14.59 -8.13
C VAL A 105 -13.25 15.07 -8.47
N GLN A 106 -12.22 14.36 -8.03
CA GLN A 106 -10.83 14.71 -8.34
C GLN A 106 -10.55 14.61 -9.85
N ALA A 107 -10.99 13.53 -10.51
CA ALA A 107 -10.85 13.34 -11.95
C ALA A 107 -11.58 14.43 -12.74
N TYR A 108 -12.83 14.72 -12.39
CA TYR A 108 -13.62 15.77 -13.02
C TYR A 108 -12.93 17.14 -12.89
N PHE A 109 -12.44 17.46 -11.69
CA PHE A 109 -11.78 18.75 -11.43
C PHE A 109 -10.47 18.87 -12.22
N ALA A 110 -9.64 17.82 -12.24
CA ALA A 110 -8.42 17.80 -13.03
C ALA A 110 -8.69 18.00 -14.54
N LEU A 111 -9.73 17.36 -15.06
CA LEU A 111 -10.19 17.54 -16.45
C LEU A 111 -10.61 19.00 -16.74
N LYS A 112 -11.35 19.63 -15.83
CA LYS A 112 -11.73 21.07 -15.94
C LYS A 112 -10.48 21.95 -15.93
N LEU A 113 -9.53 21.71 -15.02
CA LEU A 113 -8.28 22.47 -14.94
C LEU A 113 -7.43 22.32 -16.20
N ALA A 114 -7.46 21.17 -16.86
CA ALA A 114 -6.82 20.92 -18.15
C ALA A 114 -7.60 21.48 -19.35
N GLY A 115 -8.69 22.24 -19.12
CA GLY A 115 -9.45 22.94 -20.14
C GLY A 115 -10.51 22.11 -20.86
N VAL A 116 -10.87 20.92 -20.34
CA VAL A 116 -11.96 20.11 -20.90
C VAL A 116 -13.31 20.78 -20.59
N SER A 117 -14.15 20.92 -21.62
CA SER A 117 -15.48 21.51 -21.46
C SER A 117 -16.41 20.62 -20.62
N ALA A 118 -17.11 21.22 -19.66
CA ALA A 118 -18.13 20.52 -18.87
C ALA A 118 -19.30 19.96 -19.74
N HIS A 119 -19.46 20.46 -20.98
CA HIS A 119 -20.50 20.01 -21.93
C HIS A 119 -20.07 18.80 -22.79
N GLU A 120 -18.85 18.33 -22.65
CA GLU A 120 -18.47 17.07 -23.29
C GLU A 120 -19.34 15.92 -22.75
N PRO A 121 -19.82 15.01 -23.61
CA PRO A 121 -20.76 13.97 -23.17
C PRO A 121 -20.28 13.11 -21.99
N PHE A 122 -18.99 12.83 -21.92
CA PHE A 122 -18.42 12.07 -20.81
C PHE A 122 -18.30 12.90 -19.51
N MET A 123 -18.14 14.22 -19.60
CA MET A 123 -18.17 15.13 -18.45
C MET A 123 -19.58 15.29 -17.91
N GLU A 124 -20.60 15.34 -18.78
CA GLU A 124 -22.01 15.36 -18.35
C GLU A 124 -22.39 14.08 -17.63
N ARG A 125 -21.93 12.90 -18.10
CA ARG A 125 -22.12 11.64 -17.38
C ARG A 125 -21.43 11.67 -16.00
N ALA A 126 -20.20 12.16 -15.93
CA ALA A 126 -19.46 12.28 -14.68
C ALA A 126 -20.19 13.21 -13.69
N LYS A 127 -20.66 14.38 -14.14
CA LYS A 127 -21.46 15.28 -13.34
C LYS A 127 -22.73 14.59 -12.81
N ALA A 128 -23.47 13.88 -13.68
CA ALA A 128 -24.68 13.17 -13.29
C ALA A 128 -24.40 12.12 -12.22
N PHE A 129 -23.33 11.33 -12.38
CA PHE A 129 -22.85 10.37 -11.37
C PHE A 129 -22.55 11.08 -10.04
N ILE A 130 -21.71 12.10 -10.03
CA ILE A 130 -21.28 12.82 -8.83
C ILE A 130 -22.50 13.41 -8.09
N LEU A 131 -23.43 14.03 -8.80
CA LEU A 131 -24.63 14.59 -8.20
C LEU A 131 -25.56 13.50 -7.63
N SER A 132 -25.65 12.33 -8.26
CA SER A 132 -26.42 11.19 -7.76
C SER A 132 -25.88 10.65 -6.42
N GLN A 133 -24.57 10.83 -6.17
CA GLN A 133 -23.91 10.47 -4.92
C GLN A 133 -23.95 11.59 -3.85
N GLY A 134 -24.65 12.70 -4.13
CA GLY A 134 -24.81 13.83 -3.23
C GLY A 134 -23.85 15.00 -3.45
N GLY A 135 -23.12 15.00 -4.56
CA GLY A 135 -22.26 16.09 -5.01
C GLY A 135 -20.93 16.20 -4.27
N ALA A 136 -20.12 17.19 -4.67
CA ALA A 136 -18.76 17.39 -4.16
C ALA A 136 -18.71 17.65 -2.62
N ARG A 137 -19.82 18.10 -2.03
CA ARG A 137 -19.92 18.30 -0.57
C ARG A 137 -19.82 16.97 0.21
N LYS A 138 -20.15 15.84 -0.38
CA LYS A 138 -20.14 14.51 0.27
C LYS A 138 -18.81 13.77 0.19
N THR A 139 -17.81 14.34 -0.49
CA THR A 139 -16.47 13.79 -0.54
C THR A 139 -15.80 13.76 0.85
N HIS A 140 -14.73 13.00 0.96
CA HIS A 140 -13.92 12.91 2.18
C HIS A 140 -12.98 14.12 2.37
N THR A 141 -12.34 14.20 3.51
CA THR A 141 -11.55 15.37 3.95
C THR A 141 -10.42 15.71 3.00
N PHE A 142 -9.67 14.71 2.51
CA PHE A 142 -8.53 14.95 1.60
C PHE A 142 -8.99 15.54 0.26
N THR A 143 -10.05 15.02 -0.34
CA THR A 143 -10.62 15.59 -1.57
C THR A 143 -11.09 17.03 -1.33
N ARG A 144 -11.76 17.29 -0.20
CA ARG A 144 -12.21 18.65 0.15
C ARG A 144 -11.05 19.62 0.34
N ILE A 145 -9.95 19.19 1.00
CA ILE A 145 -8.74 20.01 1.15
C ILE A 145 -8.14 20.32 -0.23
N LEU A 146 -7.99 19.30 -1.08
CA LEU A 146 -7.42 19.46 -2.41
C LEU A 146 -8.18 20.48 -3.24
N ILE A 147 -9.53 20.42 -3.27
CA ILE A 147 -10.34 21.37 -4.01
C ILE A 147 -10.43 22.74 -3.30
N ALA A 148 -10.28 22.81 -1.97
CA ALA A 148 -10.23 24.06 -1.22
C ALA A 148 -8.99 24.89 -1.53
N LEU A 149 -7.84 24.26 -1.84
CA LEU A 149 -6.61 24.94 -2.27
C LEU A 149 -6.86 25.86 -3.48
N LEU A 150 -7.80 25.49 -4.34
CA LEU A 150 -8.19 26.29 -5.53
C LEU A 150 -9.55 27.00 -5.39
N GLY A 151 -10.05 27.14 -4.15
CA GLY A 151 -11.26 27.88 -3.83
C GLY A 151 -12.57 27.18 -4.16
N GLN A 152 -12.55 25.87 -4.40
CA GLN A 152 -13.73 25.09 -4.77
C GLN A 152 -14.41 24.42 -3.57
N PHE A 153 -13.94 24.65 -2.35
CA PHE A 153 -14.56 24.25 -1.09
C PHE A 153 -14.25 25.29 0.00
N LYS A 154 -15.17 25.55 0.92
CA LYS A 154 -14.90 26.50 2.02
C LYS A 154 -14.16 25.83 3.17
N TRP A 155 -13.10 26.46 3.65
CA TRP A 155 -12.28 25.96 4.77
C TRP A 155 -13.07 25.75 6.06
N GLU A 156 -14.18 26.43 6.27
CA GLU A 156 -15.09 26.27 7.40
C GLU A 156 -15.72 24.87 7.45
N GLY A 157 -15.84 24.22 6.29
CA GLY A 157 -16.38 22.87 6.14
C GLY A 157 -15.38 21.75 6.43
N LEU A 158 -14.15 22.12 6.78
CA LEU A 158 -13.08 21.17 7.12
C LEU A 158 -12.87 21.10 8.64
N PRO A 159 -12.31 20.00 9.17
CA PRO A 159 -11.96 19.90 10.57
C PRO A 159 -10.87 20.90 10.96
N SER A 160 -10.81 21.28 12.23
CA SER A 160 -9.75 22.09 12.79
C SER A 160 -8.67 21.22 13.41
N LEU A 161 -7.42 21.50 13.07
CA LEU A 161 -6.26 20.77 13.60
C LEU A 161 -5.21 21.79 14.09
N PRO A 162 -5.21 22.15 15.39
CA PRO A 162 -4.32 23.17 15.91
C PRO A 162 -2.85 22.77 15.82
N PRO A 163 -1.97 23.62 15.25
CA PRO A 163 -0.53 23.32 15.16
C PRO A 163 0.17 23.26 16.52
N GLU A 164 -0.45 23.76 17.58
CA GLU A 164 0.03 23.66 18.95
C GLU A 164 0.28 22.22 19.41
N LEU A 165 -0.34 21.22 18.75
CA LEU A 165 -0.05 19.81 18.97
C LEU A 165 1.44 19.47 18.73
N MET A 166 2.12 20.20 17.85
CA MET A 166 3.57 20.08 17.64
C MET A 166 4.41 20.43 18.87
N LEU A 167 3.85 21.13 19.84
CA LEU A 167 4.54 21.49 21.09
C LEU A 167 4.41 20.44 22.19
N LEU A 168 3.59 19.41 21.96
CA LEU A 168 3.43 18.32 22.92
C LEU A 168 4.73 17.51 23.02
N PRO A 169 5.11 17.08 24.22
CA PRO A 169 6.27 16.23 24.38
C PRO A 169 5.99 14.80 23.88
N ASN A 170 7.02 14.09 23.44
CA ASN A 170 6.89 12.75 22.84
C ASN A 170 6.21 11.68 23.73
N TRP A 171 6.19 11.89 25.06
CA TRP A 171 5.47 11.00 25.97
C TRP A 171 3.97 11.29 26.09
N SER A 172 3.49 12.35 25.46
CA SER A 172 2.06 12.69 25.46
C SER A 172 1.25 11.67 24.62
N PRO A 173 0.06 11.25 25.05
CA PRO A 173 -0.79 10.35 24.26
C PRO A 173 -1.40 11.01 23.02
N LEU A 174 -1.20 12.32 22.84
CA LEU A 174 -1.66 13.07 21.65
C LEU A 174 -0.49 13.60 20.82
N THR A 175 0.71 13.06 21.01
CA THR A 175 1.87 13.39 20.15
C THR A 175 1.66 12.87 18.73
N ILE A 176 2.31 13.51 17.75
CA ILE A 176 2.29 13.06 16.35
C ILE A 176 2.82 11.62 16.19
N TYR A 177 3.64 11.13 17.11
CA TYR A 177 4.21 9.78 17.11
C TYR A 177 3.23 8.68 17.56
N GLU A 178 2.01 9.03 17.96
CA GLU A 178 0.91 8.07 18.16
C GLU A 178 0.13 7.80 16.86
N PHE A 179 0.41 8.54 15.80
CA PHE A 179 -0.09 8.29 14.46
C PHE A 179 0.92 7.46 13.66
N ALA A 180 0.43 6.63 12.75
CA ALA A 180 1.26 5.88 11.80
C ALA A 180 2.16 6.81 10.97
N SER A 181 3.28 6.30 10.47
CA SER A 181 4.29 7.06 9.71
C SER A 181 3.67 7.90 8.58
N TRP A 182 2.85 7.29 7.73
CA TRP A 182 2.13 7.96 6.63
C TRP A 182 1.14 9.01 7.10
N ALA A 183 0.42 8.74 8.19
CA ALA A 183 -0.52 9.69 8.77
C ALA A 183 0.21 10.86 9.43
N ARG A 184 1.32 10.59 10.12
CA ARG A 184 2.17 11.59 10.77
C ARG A 184 2.70 12.61 9.77
N ALA A 185 3.30 12.15 8.67
CA ALA A 185 3.81 13.01 7.62
C ALA A 185 2.71 13.93 7.06
N THR A 186 1.52 13.38 6.81
CA THR A 186 0.38 14.14 6.30
C THR A 186 -0.23 15.08 7.36
N ILE A 187 -0.37 14.63 8.62
CA ILE A 187 -0.98 15.42 9.71
C ILE A 187 -0.17 16.69 10.01
N VAL A 188 1.16 16.63 9.95
CA VAL A 188 2.00 17.81 10.17
C VAL A 188 1.75 18.86 9.09
N ASP A 189 1.65 18.46 7.82
CA ASP A 189 1.26 19.34 6.72
C ASP A 189 -0.13 19.94 6.93
N LEU A 190 -1.10 19.10 7.32
CA LEU A 190 -2.47 19.54 7.55
C LEU A 190 -2.60 20.53 8.70
N MET A 191 -1.78 20.44 9.75
CA MET A 191 -1.75 21.45 10.82
C MET A 191 -1.42 22.83 10.27
N VAL A 192 -0.50 22.92 9.31
CA VAL A 192 -0.14 24.18 8.66
C VAL A 192 -1.23 24.63 7.70
N ILE A 193 -1.67 23.76 6.77
CA ILE A 193 -2.67 24.08 5.74
C ILE A 193 -4.00 24.54 6.36
N LEU A 194 -4.51 23.82 7.35
CA LEU A 194 -5.78 24.13 8.02
C LEU A 194 -5.70 25.40 8.90
N THR A 195 -4.48 25.80 9.27
CA THR A 195 -4.25 27.09 9.97
C THR A 195 -4.13 28.24 8.99
N VAL A 196 -3.35 28.09 7.91
CA VAL A 196 -3.08 29.14 6.91
C VAL A 196 -4.26 29.31 5.98
N LYS A 197 -4.98 28.22 5.66
CA LYS A 197 -6.16 28.19 4.76
C LYS A 197 -5.87 28.82 3.39
N PRO A 198 -4.82 28.36 2.68
CA PRO A 198 -4.39 29.00 1.45
C PRO A 198 -5.43 28.83 0.35
N VAL A 199 -5.60 29.85 -0.48
CA VAL A 199 -6.45 29.78 -1.67
C VAL A 199 -5.69 30.39 -2.84
N CYS A 200 -5.52 29.62 -3.91
CA CYS A 200 -5.08 30.12 -5.21
C CYS A 200 -6.32 30.17 -6.12
N PRO A 201 -6.93 31.35 -6.32
CA PRO A 201 -8.18 31.42 -7.09
C PRO A 201 -7.94 31.09 -8.56
N ILE A 202 -8.90 30.38 -9.14
CA ILE A 202 -8.92 30.01 -10.55
C ILE A 202 -10.05 30.73 -11.27
N PRO A 203 -10.00 30.88 -12.62
CA PRO A 203 -11.12 31.37 -13.41
C PRO A 203 -12.41 30.58 -13.14
N GLU A 204 -13.54 31.25 -13.06
CA GLU A 204 -14.85 30.62 -12.79
C GLU A 204 -15.17 29.48 -13.79
N SER A 205 -14.77 29.64 -15.06
CA SER A 205 -14.93 28.61 -16.09
C SER A 205 -14.22 27.29 -15.80
N LEU A 206 -13.19 27.29 -14.96
CA LEU A 206 -12.46 26.09 -14.51
C LEU A 206 -12.97 25.56 -13.16
N GLY A 207 -13.88 26.28 -12.50
CA GLY A 207 -14.50 25.87 -11.25
C GLY A 207 -15.46 24.70 -11.42
N ILE A 208 -15.89 24.11 -10.29
CA ILE A 208 -16.78 22.94 -10.22
C ILE A 208 -18.09 23.23 -9.48
N ALA A 209 -18.57 24.48 -9.55
CA ALA A 209 -19.82 24.88 -8.89
C ALA A 209 -21.01 23.99 -9.31
N GLU A 210 -20.99 23.46 -10.53
CA GLU A 210 -21.99 22.53 -11.06
C GLU A 210 -22.02 21.15 -10.41
N LEU A 211 -21.04 20.82 -9.56
CA LEU A 211 -21.00 19.57 -8.81
C LEU A 211 -21.65 19.66 -7.42
N TYR A 212 -22.22 20.80 -7.08
CA TYR A 212 -22.95 20.97 -5.82
C TYR A 212 -24.45 20.85 -6.05
N THR A 213 -25.15 20.24 -5.10
CA THR A 213 -26.62 20.03 -5.15
C THR A 213 -27.40 21.26 -4.74
N GLU A 214 -26.75 22.22 -4.08
CA GLU A 214 -27.32 23.46 -3.57
C GLU A 214 -26.53 24.63 -4.14
N PRO A 215 -27.16 25.84 -4.31
CA PRO A 215 -26.45 27.06 -4.65
C PRO A 215 -25.32 27.34 -3.64
N TRP A 216 -24.17 27.78 -4.13
CA TRP A 216 -22.95 27.99 -3.32
C TRP A 216 -23.17 28.77 -2.02
N ASP A 217 -24.02 29.82 -2.06
CA ASP A 217 -24.29 30.70 -0.92
C ASP A 217 -25.30 30.10 0.07
N GLU A 218 -26.03 29.04 -0.32
CA GLU A 218 -27.01 28.34 0.50
C GLU A 218 -26.44 27.12 1.18
N ILE A 219 -25.25 26.66 0.76
CA ILE A 219 -24.61 25.43 1.30
C ILE A 219 -24.28 25.65 2.79
N ASP A 220 -24.77 24.73 3.63
CA ASP A 220 -24.29 24.62 5.01
C ASP A 220 -22.91 23.91 5.01
N TRP A 221 -21.86 24.68 5.16
CA TRP A 221 -20.47 24.21 5.19
C TRP A 221 -20.06 23.58 6.52
N SER A 222 -20.94 23.43 7.50
CA SER A 222 -20.59 22.74 8.76
C SER A 222 -20.33 21.25 8.55
N LEU A 223 -19.53 20.65 9.44
CA LEU A 223 -19.36 19.20 9.47
C LEU A 223 -20.70 18.53 9.77
N SER A 224 -20.95 17.39 9.16
CA SER A 224 -22.18 16.62 9.40
C SER A 224 -22.32 16.29 10.88
N PRO A 225 -23.51 16.45 11.49
CA PRO A 225 -23.73 16.13 12.89
C PRO A 225 -23.59 14.62 13.14
N ALA A 226 -23.13 14.24 14.32
CA ALA A 226 -23.09 12.85 14.74
C ALA A 226 -24.49 12.25 14.80
N GLU A 227 -24.66 11.01 14.38
CA GLU A 227 -25.92 10.26 14.56
C GLU A 227 -26.33 10.17 16.03
N LYS A 228 -25.34 9.95 16.92
CA LYS A 228 -25.54 9.92 18.38
C LYS A 228 -24.62 10.92 19.06
N ARG A 229 -25.20 11.86 19.83
CA ARG A 229 -24.41 12.88 20.56
C ARG A 229 -23.44 12.27 21.58
N LEU A 230 -23.82 11.20 22.25
CA LEU A 230 -22.98 10.43 23.20
C LEU A 230 -22.28 9.27 22.47
N SER A 231 -21.43 9.60 21.52
CA SER A 231 -20.58 8.69 20.77
C SER A 231 -19.18 9.29 20.62
N TRP A 232 -18.21 8.49 20.19
CA TRP A 232 -16.88 9.01 19.86
C TRP A 232 -16.93 10.04 18.73
N GLU A 233 -17.78 9.84 17.75
CA GLU A 233 -18.06 10.81 16.70
C GLU A 233 -18.54 12.14 17.28
N GLY A 234 -19.53 12.08 18.17
CA GLY A 234 -20.03 13.28 18.87
C GLY A 234 -18.96 13.98 19.72
N PHE A 235 -18.07 13.21 20.35
CA PHE A 235 -16.93 13.74 21.10
C PHE A 235 -15.94 14.48 20.19
N TYR A 236 -15.53 13.89 19.06
CA TYR A 236 -14.61 14.55 18.14
C TYR A 236 -15.22 15.77 17.46
N LEU A 237 -16.49 15.72 17.09
CA LEU A 237 -17.21 16.91 16.57
C LEU A 237 -17.36 18.01 17.61
N PHE A 238 -17.47 17.65 18.90
CA PHE A 238 -17.42 18.64 19.98
C PHE A 238 -16.02 19.25 20.12
N LEU A 239 -14.96 18.45 20.05
CA LEU A 239 -13.58 18.94 20.04
C LEU A 239 -13.32 19.87 18.84
N ASP A 240 -13.80 19.51 17.65
CA ASP A 240 -13.69 20.37 16.46
C ASP A 240 -14.35 21.74 16.71
N LYS A 241 -15.53 21.77 17.33
CA LYS A 241 -16.20 23.04 17.70
C LYS A 241 -15.38 23.84 18.71
N LEU A 242 -14.74 23.19 19.68
CA LEU A 242 -13.85 23.87 20.63
C LEU A 242 -12.62 24.43 19.91
N PHE A 243 -12.00 23.68 19.02
CA PHE A 243 -10.85 24.15 18.23
C PHE A 243 -11.26 25.29 17.28
N LYS A 244 -12.38 25.21 16.59
CA LYS A 244 -12.93 26.30 15.77
C LYS A 244 -13.27 27.52 16.61
N GLY A 245 -13.70 27.33 17.87
CA GLY A 245 -13.88 28.42 18.85
C GLY A 245 -12.53 29.04 19.24
N TYR A 246 -11.53 28.23 19.51
CA TYR A 246 -10.17 28.70 19.78
C TYR A 246 -9.60 29.52 18.61
N GLU A 247 -9.78 29.05 17.36
CA GLU A 247 -9.33 29.76 16.15
C GLU A 247 -9.94 31.18 15.99
N LYS A 248 -11.08 31.45 16.62
CA LYS A 248 -11.72 32.77 16.61
C LYS A 248 -11.18 33.75 17.67
N LEU A 249 -10.35 33.27 18.58
CA LEU A 249 -9.74 34.11 19.60
C LEU A 249 -8.69 35.04 18.97
N PRO A 250 -8.49 36.25 19.50
CA PRO A 250 -7.52 37.22 18.98
C PRO A 250 -6.05 36.82 19.30
N LEU A 251 -5.85 35.92 20.26
CA LEU A 251 -4.53 35.51 20.72
C LEU A 251 -4.41 33.96 20.74
N HIS A 252 -3.36 33.45 20.13
CA HIS A 252 -3.03 32.04 20.08
C HIS A 252 -1.63 31.82 20.69
N PRO A 253 -1.56 31.59 22.01
CA PRO A 253 -0.26 31.39 22.68
C PRO A 253 0.51 30.22 22.10
N GLY A 254 1.77 30.43 21.69
CA GLY A 254 2.59 29.36 21.12
C GLY A 254 2.42 29.12 19.62
N ARG A 255 1.39 29.63 18.95
CA ARG A 255 1.05 29.41 17.53
C ARG A 255 2.26 29.58 16.60
N ARG A 256 2.95 30.73 16.72
CA ARG A 256 4.13 31.00 15.88
C ARG A 256 5.23 29.95 16.06
N ARG A 257 5.48 29.52 17.32
CA ARG A 257 6.48 28.48 17.61
C ARG A 257 6.03 27.12 17.10
N ALA A 258 4.74 26.81 17.22
CA ALA A 258 4.15 25.57 16.73
C ALA A 258 4.24 25.44 15.21
N LEU A 259 3.85 26.50 14.48
CA LEU A 259 4.00 26.55 13.03
C LEU A 259 5.45 26.45 12.58
N GLN A 260 6.37 27.18 13.25
CA GLN A 260 7.80 27.07 12.93
C GLN A 260 8.29 25.63 13.12
N ARG A 261 7.93 24.98 14.23
CA ARG A 261 8.30 23.58 14.48
C ARG A 261 7.72 22.61 13.46
N ALA A 262 6.49 22.84 12.97
CA ALA A 262 5.90 22.06 11.91
C ALA A 262 6.67 22.22 10.59
N VAL A 263 7.00 23.45 10.23
CA VAL A 263 7.78 23.74 9.01
C VAL A 263 9.20 23.19 9.09
N ASP A 264 9.87 23.34 10.23
CA ASP A 264 11.21 22.76 10.46
C ASP A 264 11.14 21.24 10.30
N TRP A 265 10.11 20.59 10.88
CA TRP A 265 9.90 19.15 10.75
C TRP A 265 9.68 18.73 9.29
N ILE A 266 8.86 19.45 8.51
CA ILE A 266 8.64 19.19 7.09
C ILE A 266 9.95 19.27 6.30
N ILE A 267 10.76 20.31 6.54
CA ILE A 267 12.04 20.49 5.85
C ILE A 267 13.04 19.40 6.23
N GLU A 268 13.10 19.00 7.51
CA GLU A 268 13.99 17.97 8.02
C GLU A 268 13.61 16.55 7.55
N HIS A 269 12.34 16.35 7.12
CA HIS A 269 11.83 15.07 6.63
C HIS A 269 11.82 14.98 5.10
N GLN A 270 12.39 15.96 4.39
CA GLN A 270 12.61 15.81 2.95
C GLN A 270 13.76 14.83 2.70
N GLU A 271 13.48 13.74 1.99
CA GLU A 271 14.45 12.71 1.64
C GLU A 271 15.43 13.15 0.54
N ALA A 272 16.43 12.32 0.28
CA ALA A 272 17.50 12.65 -0.67
C ALA A 272 17.01 12.81 -2.12
N ASP A 273 15.94 12.13 -2.51
CA ASP A 273 15.27 12.26 -3.81
C ASP A 273 14.31 13.46 -3.91
N GLY A 274 14.05 14.14 -2.80
CA GLY A 274 13.11 15.26 -2.73
C GLY A 274 11.72 14.88 -2.23
N SER A 275 11.45 13.60 -1.99
CA SER A 275 10.18 13.10 -1.47
C SER A 275 9.98 13.41 0.03
N TRP A 276 8.79 13.14 0.51
CA TRP A 276 8.45 13.06 1.93
C TRP A 276 7.80 11.70 2.20
N GLY A 277 8.54 10.83 2.88
CA GLY A 277 8.11 9.48 3.21
C GLY A 277 7.91 8.58 1.99
N GLY A 278 8.49 8.91 0.84
CA GLY A 278 8.41 8.12 -0.39
C GLY A 278 7.00 7.96 -0.99
N ILE A 279 5.99 8.66 -0.46
CA ILE A 279 4.59 8.53 -0.88
C ILE A 279 3.99 9.87 -1.30
N MET A 280 3.07 9.82 -2.27
CA MET A 280 2.57 11.01 -2.95
C MET A 280 1.79 11.96 -2.06
N LEU A 281 1.02 11.47 -1.10
CA LEU A 281 0.10 12.30 -0.31
C LEU A 281 0.82 13.33 0.57
N PRO A 282 1.77 12.98 1.47
CA PRO A 282 2.54 13.98 2.20
C PRO A 282 3.38 14.85 1.27
N TRP A 283 3.87 14.31 0.16
CA TRP A 283 4.69 15.08 -0.78
C TRP A 283 3.94 16.27 -1.38
N ILE A 284 2.73 16.05 -1.91
CA ILE A 284 1.94 17.13 -2.50
C ILE A 284 1.48 18.15 -1.44
N TYR A 285 1.21 17.72 -0.22
CA TYR A 285 0.84 18.63 0.86
C TYR A 285 2.04 19.42 1.39
N SER A 286 3.23 18.82 1.51
CA SER A 286 4.46 19.54 1.88
C SER A 286 4.78 20.65 0.86
N LEU A 287 4.67 20.36 -0.45
CA LEU A 287 4.81 21.40 -1.49
C LEU A 287 3.75 22.51 -1.34
N ALA A 288 2.50 22.15 -1.06
CA ALA A 288 1.43 23.11 -0.86
C ALA A 288 1.66 23.97 0.40
N VAL A 289 2.18 23.39 1.50
CA VAL A 289 2.59 24.11 2.71
C VAL A 289 3.66 25.13 2.38
N LEU A 290 4.74 24.71 1.77
CA LEU A 290 5.88 25.58 1.45
C LEU A 290 5.45 26.73 0.54
N LYS A 291 4.66 26.45 -0.48
CA LYS A 291 4.07 27.47 -1.36
C LYS A 291 3.19 28.45 -0.60
N SER A 292 2.32 27.96 0.29
CA SER A 292 1.40 28.79 1.06
C SER A 292 2.09 29.75 2.04
N LEU A 293 3.31 29.39 2.46
CA LEU A 293 4.17 30.18 3.33
C LEU A 293 5.10 31.14 2.55
N GLY A 294 4.99 31.16 1.21
CA GLY A 294 5.72 32.10 0.36
C GLY A 294 7.10 31.61 -0.08
N TYR A 295 7.43 30.32 0.10
CA TYR A 295 8.66 29.76 -0.45
C TYR A 295 8.59 29.82 -1.99
N PRO A 296 9.58 30.42 -2.67
CA PRO A 296 9.58 30.50 -4.12
C PRO A 296 9.92 29.13 -4.76
N LEU A 297 9.58 28.96 -6.05
CA LEU A 297 9.79 27.67 -6.74
C LEU A 297 11.28 27.26 -6.84
N ASP A 298 12.19 28.22 -6.85
CA ASP A 298 13.64 27.99 -6.86
C ASP A 298 14.26 27.82 -5.46
N HIS A 299 13.45 27.86 -4.39
CA HIS A 299 13.93 27.49 -3.07
C HIS A 299 14.41 26.04 -3.07
N PRO A 300 15.60 25.70 -2.54
CA PRO A 300 16.20 24.38 -2.68
C PRO A 300 15.27 23.21 -2.32
N VAL A 301 14.50 23.34 -1.23
CA VAL A 301 13.55 22.32 -0.79
C VAL A 301 12.40 22.17 -1.79
N VAL A 302 11.84 23.27 -2.27
CA VAL A 302 10.72 23.24 -3.24
C VAL A 302 11.19 22.71 -4.60
N ALA A 303 12.32 23.21 -5.09
CA ALA A 303 12.87 22.78 -6.37
C ALA A 303 13.23 21.30 -6.35
N LYS A 304 13.81 20.79 -5.25
CA LYS A 304 14.14 19.38 -5.08
C LYS A 304 12.86 18.51 -5.02
N GLY A 305 11.83 18.96 -4.28
CA GLY A 305 10.56 18.26 -4.22
C GLY A 305 9.82 18.21 -5.57
N LEU A 306 9.91 19.27 -6.38
CA LEU A 306 9.34 19.27 -7.73
C LEU A 306 10.13 18.38 -8.69
N ALA A 307 11.47 18.36 -8.58
CA ALA A 307 12.33 17.53 -9.42
C ALA A 307 12.13 16.04 -9.14
N GLY A 308 12.04 15.64 -7.86
CA GLY A 308 11.85 14.24 -7.48
C GLY A 308 10.52 13.63 -7.96
N LEU A 309 9.48 14.46 -8.21
CA LEU A 309 8.23 13.96 -8.78
C LEU A 309 8.42 13.29 -10.15
N GLU A 310 9.47 13.66 -10.89
CA GLU A 310 9.76 13.10 -12.22
C GLU A 310 10.04 11.58 -12.14
N ASP A 311 10.65 11.10 -11.06
CA ASP A 311 11.00 9.69 -10.87
C ASP A 311 9.77 8.81 -10.57
N PHE A 312 8.63 9.44 -10.24
CA PHE A 312 7.36 8.75 -9.97
C PHE A 312 6.41 8.77 -11.17
N ILE A 313 6.81 9.42 -12.26
CA ILE A 313 5.99 9.55 -13.48
C ILE A 313 6.22 8.34 -14.38
N VAL A 314 5.10 7.74 -14.81
CA VAL A 314 5.05 6.77 -15.91
C VAL A 314 4.40 7.46 -17.10
N GLU A 315 5.18 7.77 -18.12
CA GLU A 315 4.66 8.47 -19.30
C GLU A 315 5.22 7.89 -20.61
N ASP A 316 4.38 7.91 -21.62
CA ASP A 316 4.73 7.67 -23.02
C ASP A 316 4.06 8.72 -23.94
N GLU A 317 4.05 8.51 -25.25
CA GLU A 317 3.40 9.42 -26.19
C GLU A 317 1.88 9.53 -25.99
N SER A 318 1.25 8.51 -25.41
CA SER A 318 -0.20 8.37 -25.29
C SER A 318 -0.75 8.75 -23.92
N ILE A 319 -0.08 8.36 -22.84
CA ILE A 319 -0.56 8.45 -21.47
C ILE A 319 0.47 9.08 -20.54
N PHE A 320 -0.05 9.58 -19.41
CA PHE A 320 0.72 10.04 -18.28
C PHE A 320 0.02 9.54 -17.01
N ARG A 321 0.76 8.85 -16.16
CA ARG A 321 0.31 8.43 -14.82
C ARG A 321 1.36 8.83 -13.79
N LEU A 322 0.89 9.14 -12.58
CA LEU A 322 1.76 9.34 -11.43
C LEU A 322 1.59 8.15 -10.47
N GLN A 323 2.70 7.53 -10.10
CA GLN A 323 2.71 6.45 -9.12
C GLN A 323 2.53 7.01 -7.70
N PRO A 324 1.80 6.33 -6.81
CA PRO A 324 1.66 6.75 -5.41
C PRO A 324 2.92 6.53 -4.57
N ALA A 325 3.74 5.56 -4.92
CA ALA A 325 5.03 5.18 -4.34
C ALA A 325 5.82 4.34 -5.36
N VAL A 326 7.06 3.97 -5.04
CA VAL A 326 7.92 3.12 -5.89
C VAL A 326 8.52 2.00 -5.06
N SER A 327 8.22 0.75 -5.39
CA SER A 327 8.52 -0.46 -4.61
C SER A 327 9.89 -1.09 -4.91
N VAL A 328 10.94 -0.28 -5.10
CA VAL A 328 12.21 -0.77 -5.65
C VAL A 328 12.95 -1.77 -4.76
N ILE A 329 12.95 -1.57 -3.43
CA ILE A 329 13.61 -2.51 -2.50
C ILE A 329 12.82 -3.81 -2.45
N TRP A 330 11.50 -3.73 -2.31
CA TRP A 330 10.57 -4.85 -2.30
C TRP A 330 10.68 -5.69 -3.58
N ASP A 331 10.56 -5.06 -4.74
CA ASP A 331 10.66 -5.73 -6.04
C ASP A 331 12.02 -6.39 -6.24
N THR A 332 13.12 -5.74 -5.82
CA THR A 332 14.46 -6.29 -5.94
C THR A 332 14.61 -7.52 -5.04
N ALA A 333 14.22 -7.44 -3.77
CA ALA A 333 14.33 -8.56 -2.84
C ALA A 333 13.49 -9.77 -3.30
N LEU A 334 12.22 -9.55 -3.67
CA LEU A 334 11.35 -10.63 -4.12
C LEU A 334 11.79 -11.23 -5.47
N THR A 335 12.29 -10.41 -6.39
CA THR A 335 12.87 -10.91 -7.66
C THR A 335 14.10 -11.79 -7.40
N MET A 336 15.00 -11.39 -6.50
CA MET A 336 16.15 -12.21 -6.12
C MET A 336 15.72 -13.55 -5.52
N ILE A 337 14.72 -13.54 -4.62
CA ILE A 337 14.16 -14.77 -4.03
C ILE A 337 13.58 -15.67 -5.14
N ALA A 338 12.79 -15.11 -6.06
CA ALA A 338 12.18 -15.87 -7.15
C ALA A 338 13.22 -16.48 -8.11
N LEU A 339 14.23 -15.71 -8.48
CA LEU A 339 15.33 -16.19 -9.33
C LEU A 339 16.13 -17.29 -8.65
N SER A 340 16.45 -17.15 -7.36
CA SER A 340 17.15 -18.18 -6.59
C SER A 340 16.29 -19.44 -6.42
N ASP A 341 15.00 -19.29 -6.08
CA ASP A 341 14.06 -20.41 -5.97
C ASP A 341 13.92 -21.16 -7.31
N SER A 342 14.07 -20.46 -8.45
CA SER A 342 14.00 -21.03 -9.79
C SER A 342 15.29 -21.70 -10.26
N GLY A 343 16.32 -21.77 -9.39
CA GLY A 343 17.57 -22.50 -9.63
C GLY A 343 18.67 -21.67 -10.29
N LEU A 344 18.60 -20.34 -10.17
CA LEU A 344 19.74 -19.51 -10.54
C LEU A 344 20.87 -19.71 -9.52
N GLU A 345 22.11 -19.87 -10.00
CA GLU A 345 23.27 -20.13 -9.15
C GLU A 345 23.50 -19.01 -8.13
N GLU A 346 23.92 -19.38 -6.91
CA GLU A 346 24.11 -18.45 -5.79
C GLU A 346 25.13 -17.33 -6.07
N ASP A 347 26.08 -17.57 -7.00
CA ASP A 347 27.10 -16.63 -7.44
C ASP A 347 26.79 -15.94 -8.80
N HIS A 348 25.54 -16.05 -9.26
CA HIS A 348 25.16 -15.46 -10.54
C HIS A 348 25.38 -13.94 -10.54
N PRO A 349 25.99 -13.35 -11.60
CA PRO A 349 26.33 -11.93 -11.62
C PRO A 349 25.18 -10.96 -11.35
N ALA A 350 23.95 -11.30 -11.79
CA ALA A 350 22.77 -10.48 -11.54
C ALA A 350 22.40 -10.44 -10.06
N LEU A 351 22.49 -11.59 -9.36
CA LEU A 351 22.21 -11.67 -7.91
C LEU A 351 23.29 -10.96 -7.10
N ILE A 352 24.58 -11.12 -7.45
CA ILE A 352 25.68 -10.39 -6.81
C ILE A 352 25.48 -8.88 -6.94
N LYS A 353 25.12 -8.41 -8.14
CA LYS A 353 24.92 -7.00 -8.41
C LYS A 353 23.76 -6.40 -7.59
N ALA A 354 22.64 -7.11 -7.56
CA ALA A 354 21.47 -6.71 -6.75
C ALA A 354 21.80 -6.72 -5.25
N SER A 355 22.51 -7.73 -4.78
CA SER A 355 22.95 -7.81 -3.37
C SER A 355 23.82 -6.62 -2.97
N ARG A 356 24.77 -6.22 -3.81
CA ARG A 356 25.62 -5.05 -3.55
C ARG A 356 24.81 -3.76 -3.51
N TRP A 357 23.83 -3.64 -4.42
CA TRP A 357 22.91 -2.49 -4.43
C TRP A 357 22.05 -2.45 -3.15
N LEU A 358 21.45 -3.58 -2.74
CA LEU A 358 20.67 -3.65 -1.49
C LEU A 358 21.52 -3.34 -0.25
N LEU A 359 22.76 -3.81 -0.19
CA LEU A 359 23.67 -3.48 0.93
C LEU A 359 23.97 -1.98 1.03
N GLN A 360 24.04 -1.28 -0.11
CA GLN A 360 24.22 0.19 -0.13
C GLN A 360 22.97 0.93 0.33
N LYS A 361 21.78 0.32 0.20
CA LYS A 361 20.50 0.88 0.58
C LYS A 361 20.10 0.61 2.04
N GLN A 362 20.94 -0.08 2.82
CA GLN A 362 20.66 -0.27 4.23
C GLN A 362 20.62 1.07 4.97
N VAL A 363 19.52 1.35 5.66
CA VAL A 363 19.32 2.56 6.46
C VAL A 363 20.14 2.44 7.76
N LEU A 364 21.19 3.23 7.86
CA LEU A 364 22.10 3.29 9.00
C LEU A 364 21.94 4.59 9.80
N SER A 365 20.97 5.41 9.44
CA SER A 365 20.58 6.63 10.15
C SER A 365 19.38 6.38 11.08
N GLY A 366 19.18 7.28 12.04
CA GLY A 366 17.98 7.28 12.87
C GLY A 366 16.78 7.87 12.15
N GLY A 367 15.58 7.43 12.53
CA GLY A 367 14.29 7.90 11.98
C GLY A 367 13.22 8.03 13.06
N ASP A 368 11.99 8.28 12.63
CA ASP A 368 10.84 8.47 13.51
C ASP A 368 10.54 7.26 14.41
N TRP A 369 10.82 6.05 13.92
CA TRP A 369 10.69 4.80 14.66
C TRP A 369 11.49 4.78 15.98
N GLN A 370 12.60 5.54 16.06
CA GLN A 370 13.43 5.62 17.26
C GLN A 370 12.75 6.36 18.42
N VAL A 371 11.74 7.19 18.15
CA VAL A 371 11.01 7.89 19.23
C VAL A 371 10.41 6.89 20.22
N LYS A 372 9.87 5.76 19.72
CA LYS A 372 9.36 4.66 20.54
C LYS A 372 10.41 3.59 20.86
N ASN A 373 11.51 3.53 20.11
CA ASN A 373 12.60 2.57 20.26
C ASN A 373 13.97 3.22 20.40
N PRO A 374 14.21 4.09 21.39
CA PRO A 374 15.40 4.96 21.45
C PRO A 374 16.73 4.23 21.69
N ARG A 375 16.69 2.92 21.98
CA ARG A 375 17.89 2.10 22.24
C ARG A 375 18.23 1.17 21.09
N THR A 376 17.45 1.18 20.02
CA THR A 376 17.67 0.30 18.88
C THR A 376 18.62 0.96 17.90
N GLU A 377 19.64 0.22 17.49
CA GLU A 377 20.56 0.65 16.43
C GLU A 377 19.86 0.57 15.08
N PRO A 378 20.14 1.50 14.15
CA PRO A 378 19.70 1.42 12.77
C PRO A 378 20.25 0.18 12.07
N GLY A 379 19.59 -0.23 10.96
CA GLY A 379 20.03 -1.40 10.20
C GLY A 379 18.89 -2.04 9.39
N ALA A 380 17.87 -1.25 9.10
CA ALA A 380 16.69 -1.67 8.36
C ALA A 380 16.75 -1.29 6.87
N TRP A 381 15.71 -1.60 6.12
CA TRP A 381 15.47 -1.12 4.75
C TRP A 381 14.12 -0.44 4.65
N SER A 382 14.01 0.49 3.72
CA SER A 382 12.77 1.15 3.34
C SER A 382 12.25 0.59 2.02
N PHE A 383 11.01 0.89 1.69
CA PHE A 383 10.31 0.40 0.51
C PHE A 383 10.79 1.09 -0.79
N GLU A 384 11.09 2.39 -0.72
CA GLU A 384 11.42 3.25 -1.84
C GLU A 384 12.95 3.38 -2.04
N PHE A 385 13.35 4.15 -3.07
CA PHE A 385 14.75 4.47 -3.30
C PHE A 385 15.42 5.23 -2.15
N GLU A 386 14.68 6.20 -1.59
CA GLU A 386 15.12 7.08 -0.53
C GLU A 386 13.94 7.31 0.43
N ASN A 387 13.98 6.67 1.59
CA ASN A 387 13.00 6.87 2.67
C ASN A 387 13.62 6.48 4.00
N GLU A 388 14.70 7.17 4.37
CA GLU A 388 15.49 6.81 5.55
C GLU A 388 14.76 7.05 6.88
N LYS A 389 13.76 7.94 6.88
CA LYS A 389 12.98 8.24 8.11
C LYS A 389 12.00 7.14 8.47
N TYR A 390 11.55 6.34 7.50
CA TYR A 390 10.50 5.34 7.65
C TYR A 390 10.88 3.98 7.05
N PRO A 391 11.98 3.35 7.54
CA PRO A 391 12.23 1.95 7.18
C PRO A 391 11.08 1.08 7.69
N ASP A 392 10.83 -0.05 7.04
CA ASP A 392 9.71 -0.90 7.34
C ASP A 392 10.13 -2.35 7.64
N VAL A 393 9.19 -3.10 8.22
CA VAL A 393 9.41 -4.47 8.67
C VAL A 393 9.44 -5.44 7.48
N ASP A 394 8.62 -5.23 6.45
CA ASP A 394 8.51 -6.14 5.31
C ASP A 394 9.78 -6.16 4.47
N ASP A 395 10.29 -4.98 4.08
CA ASP A 395 11.54 -4.88 3.33
C ASP A 395 12.74 -5.32 4.18
N THR A 396 12.73 -4.96 5.46
CA THR A 396 13.78 -5.40 6.40
C THR A 396 13.76 -6.91 6.65
N ALA A 397 12.64 -7.59 6.42
CA ALA A 397 12.59 -9.06 6.46
C ALA A 397 12.97 -9.68 5.10
N ALA A 398 12.48 -9.14 3.99
CA ALA A 398 12.68 -9.69 2.65
C ALA A 398 14.13 -9.57 2.16
N VAL A 399 14.79 -8.43 2.41
CA VAL A 399 16.16 -8.20 1.95
C VAL A 399 17.15 -9.22 2.55
N PRO A 400 17.22 -9.45 3.87
CA PRO A 400 18.05 -10.53 4.41
C PRO A 400 17.72 -11.91 3.86
N LEU A 401 16.43 -12.24 3.65
CA LEU A 401 16.03 -13.51 3.04
C LEU A 401 16.56 -13.66 1.60
N ALA A 402 16.59 -12.58 0.83
CA ALA A 402 17.22 -12.55 -0.49
C ALA A 402 18.75 -12.70 -0.40
N LEU A 403 19.39 -11.93 0.49
CA LEU A 403 20.86 -11.97 0.68
C LEU A 403 21.37 -13.33 1.16
N LEU A 404 20.60 -14.05 1.98
CA LEU A 404 20.96 -15.41 2.45
C LEU A 404 21.05 -16.45 1.32
N ARG A 405 20.46 -16.17 0.15
CA ARG A 405 20.46 -17.03 -1.04
C ARG A 405 21.63 -16.76 -1.99
N VAL A 406 22.48 -15.78 -1.69
CA VAL A 406 23.53 -15.31 -2.59
C VAL A 406 24.89 -15.43 -1.94
N GLN A 407 25.86 -16.01 -2.67
CA GLN A 407 27.25 -16.05 -2.26
C GLN A 407 27.95 -14.77 -2.72
N LEU A 408 28.44 -13.96 -1.78
CA LEU A 408 29.12 -12.69 -2.07
C LEU A 408 30.60 -12.77 -1.72
N PRO A 409 31.50 -12.10 -2.49
CA PRO A 409 32.86 -11.86 -2.05
C PRO A 409 32.92 -11.08 -0.72
N GLU A 410 31.98 -10.18 -0.48
CA GLU A 410 31.85 -9.33 0.71
C GLU A 410 30.99 -10.00 1.81
N GLU A 411 31.24 -11.29 2.08
CA GLU A 411 30.43 -12.10 2.99
C GLU A 411 30.31 -11.53 4.40
N GLU A 412 31.41 -10.97 4.96
CA GLU A 412 31.43 -10.38 6.29
C GLU A 412 30.49 -9.17 6.37
N ALA A 413 30.54 -8.26 5.40
CA ALA A 413 29.64 -7.10 5.32
C ALA A 413 28.15 -7.50 5.17
N LYS A 414 27.89 -8.56 4.38
CA LYS A 414 26.55 -9.13 4.24
C LYS A 414 26.03 -9.66 5.57
N GLN A 415 26.83 -10.44 6.30
CA GLN A 415 26.45 -11.02 7.59
C GLN A 415 26.22 -9.91 8.65
N GLU A 416 27.06 -8.87 8.66
CA GLU A 416 26.87 -7.72 9.54
C GLU A 416 25.53 -6.99 9.23
N ALA A 417 25.23 -6.78 7.96
CA ALA A 417 23.99 -6.13 7.54
C ALA A 417 22.75 -6.95 7.96
N ILE A 418 22.78 -8.26 7.78
CA ILE A 418 21.72 -9.18 8.21
C ILE A 418 21.57 -9.16 9.74
N ALA A 419 22.66 -9.18 10.48
CA ALA A 419 22.62 -9.13 11.95
C ALA A 419 21.96 -7.85 12.49
N LYS A 420 22.27 -6.70 11.88
CA LYS A 420 21.63 -5.42 12.19
C LYS A 420 20.12 -5.45 11.91
N ALA A 421 19.71 -5.98 10.75
CA ALA A 421 18.31 -6.14 10.38
C ALA A 421 17.54 -7.02 11.37
N VAL A 422 18.08 -8.17 11.73
CA VAL A 422 17.45 -9.06 12.71
C VAL A 422 17.31 -8.36 14.07
N SER A 423 18.33 -7.62 14.52
CA SER A 423 18.27 -6.85 15.76
C SER A 423 17.18 -5.78 15.71
N TRP A 424 17.06 -5.08 14.58
CA TRP A 424 16.04 -4.07 14.36
C TRP A 424 14.63 -4.69 14.36
N ILE A 425 14.40 -5.76 13.60
CA ILE A 425 13.13 -6.53 13.57
C ILE A 425 12.71 -6.95 14.98
N LEU A 426 13.63 -7.50 15.77
CA LEU A 426 13.35 -7.91 17.14
C LEU A 426 12.89 -6.74 18.02
N SER A 427 13.43 -5.55 17.81
CA SER A 427 13.06 -4.35 18.55
C SER A 427 11.67 -3.81 18.17
N MET A 428 11.22 -4.09 16.94
CA MET A 428 9.95 -3.62 16.40
C MET A 428 8.78 -4.53 16.77
N GLN A 429 9.02 -5.67 17.40
CA GLN A 429 7.91 -6.55 17.83
C GLN A 429 6.99 -5.85 18.82
N SER A 430 5.70 -5.80 18.52
CA SER A 430 4.69 -5.22 19.37
C SER A 430 4.35 -6.11 20.58
N ARG A 431 3.70 -5.53 21.58
CA ARG A 431 3.33 -6.21 22.85
C ARG A 431 2.42 -7.41 22.64
N ASP A 432 1.56 -7.38 21.63
CA ASP A 432 0.65 -8.48 21.28
C ASP A 432 1.36 -9.68 20.62
N GLY A 433 2.64 -9.53 20.26
CA GLY A 433 3.49 -10.54 19.67
C GLY A 433 3.62 -10.46 18.15
N GLY A 434 2.83 -9.63 17.47
CA GLY A 434 2.91 -9.37 16.03
C GLY A 434 3.85 -8.22 15.69
N TRP A 435 3.94 -7.93 14.39
CA TRP A 435 4.60 -6.75 13.84
C TRP A 435 3.60 -5.94 13.03
N ALA A 436 3.72 -4.63 13.11
CA ALA A 436 3.18 -3.66 12.18
C ALA A 436 4.24 -3.33 11.12
N ALA A 437 3.87 -2.62 10.05
CA ALA A 437 4.81 -2.32 8.98
C ALA A 437 5.90 -1.32 9.41
N PHE A 438 5.53 -0.22 10.07
CA PHE A 438 6.45 0.90 10.36
C PHE A 438 6.58 1.23 11.84
N ASP A 439 5.52 1.09 12.63
CA ASP A 439 5.46 1.62 13.99
C ASP A 439 5.17 0.53 15.02
N ARG A 440 5.99 0.46 16.05
CA ARG A 440 5.77 -0.45 17.17
C ARG A 440 4.66 0.06 18.08
N ASP A 441 3.74 -0.85 18.51
CA ASP A 441 2.67 -0.55 19.48
C ASP A 441 1.82 0.67 19.07
N ASN A 442 1.54 0.83 17.77
CA ASN A 442 0.74 1.91 17.21
C ASN A 442 -0.73 1.46 17.09
N ASP A 443 -1.39 1.30 18.24
CA ASP A 443 -2.70 0.66 18.37
C ASP A 443 -3.70 1.45 19.22
N MET A 444 -3.48 2.76 19.41
CA MET A 444 -4.33 3.62 20.25
C MET A 444 -5.73 3.79 19.66
N GLN A 445 -6.65 2.91 20.03
CA GLN A 445 -8.00 2.78 19.47
C GLN A 445 -8.84 4.07 19.49
N ILE A 446 -8.53 5.01 20.38
CA ILE A 446 -9.23 6.31 20.42
C ILE A 446 -8.98 7.10 19.12
N LEU A 447 -7.77 7.04 18.55
CA LEU A 447 -7.42 7.73 17.29
C LEU A 447 -8.09 7.08 16.08
N ALA A 448 -8.33 5.77 16.10
CA ALA A 448 -9.06 5.06 15.05
C ALA A 448 -10.54 5.48 14.95
N ARG A 449 -11.05 6.26 15.90
CA ARG A 449 -12.46 6.69 15.97
C ARG A 449 -12.66 8.14 15.55
N ILE A 450 -11.65 8.77 14.98
CA ILE A 450 -11.75 10.13 14.41
C ILE A 450 -12.65 10.07 13.17
N PRO A 451 -13.82 10.74 13.14
CA PRO A 451 -14.83 10.53 12.11
C PRO A 451 -14.52 11.18 10.76
N TYR A 452 -13.50 12.01 10.72
CA TYR A 452 -13.02 12.73 9.53
C TYR A 452 -11.60 12.32 9.13
N ALA A 453 -11.13 11.19 9.65
CA ALA A 453 -9.89 10.54 9.18
C ALA A 453 -10.25 9.61 8.00
N ASP A 454 -9.89 10.01 6.79
CA ASP A 454 -10.36 9.39 5.55
C ASP A 454 -9.85 7.96 5.34
N PHE A 455 -8.72 7.59 5.92
CA PHE A 455 -8.15 6.25 5.77
C PHE A 455 -8.64 5.23 6.82
N LEU A 456 -9.80 5.47 7.42
CA LEU A 456 -10.44 4.61 8.42
C LEU A 456 -9.60 4.35 9.67
N THR A 457 -8.26 4.40 9.55
CA THR A 457 -7.35 4.32 10.68
C THR A 457 -6.08 5.12 10.40
N PRO A 458 -5.77 6.08 11.25
CA PRO A 458 -4.49 6.77 11.23
C PRO A 458 -3.40 5.97 11.96
N LEU A 459 -3.62 4.68 12.19
CA LEU A 459 -2.78 3.77 12.97
C LEU A 459 -2.12 2.72 12.08
N ASP A 460 -1.03 2.17 12.58
CA ASP A 460 -0.32 1.03 12.02
C ASP A 460 -0.46 -0.20 12.94
N PRO A 461 -1.59 -0.92 12.88
CA PRO A 461 -1.81 -2.10 13.69
C PRO A 461 -0.96 -3.27 13.20
N THR A 462 -0.62 -4.18 14.11
CA THR A 462 0.00 -5.46 13.77
C THR A 462 -0.86 -6.25 12.77
N SER A 463 -0.21 -6.90 11.81
CA SER A 463 -0.87 -7.71 10.80
C SER A 463 -0.21 -9.09 10.66
N VAL A 464 -0.95 -10.07 10.11
CA VAL A 464 -0.45 -11.44 10.02
C VAL A 464 0.56 -11.62 8.90
N ASP A 465 0.41 -10.90 7.80
CA ASP A 465 1.32 -10.89 6.66
C ASP A 465 2.70 -10.36 7.05
N VAL A 466 2.78 -9.13 7.59
CA VAL A 466 4.03 -8.54 8.10
C VAL A 466 4.66 -9.44 9.19
N THR A 467 3.81 -10.00 10.07
CA THR A 467 4.28 -10.92 11.10
C THR A 467 4.86 -12.21 10.50
N ALA A 468 4.26 -12.76 9.44
CA ALA A 468 4.76 -13.94 8.76
C ALA A 468 6.14 -13.71 8.12
N HIS A 469 6.33 -12.57 7.44
CA HIS A 469 7.63 -12.22 6.85
C HIS A 469 8.72 -12.05 7.91
N ALA A 470 8.42 -11.36 9.01
CA ALA A 470 9.35 -11.27 10.14
C ALA A 470 9.69 -12.65 10.75
N MET A 471 8.69 -13.53 10.86
CA MET A 471 8.90 -14.90 11.34
C MET A 471 9.77 -15.72 10.41
N GLU A 472 9.60 -15.61 9.08
CA GLU A 472 10.44 -16.30 8.10
C GLU A 472 11.91 -15.91 8.26
N LEU A 473 12.21 -14.61 8.40
CA LEU A 473 13.57 -14.17 8.69
C LEU A 473 14.10 -14.73 10.01
N LEU A 474 13.32 -14.67 11.09
CA LEU A 474 13.75 -15.16 12.39
C LEU A 474 13.99 -16.67 12.42
N ALA A 475 13.25 -17.46 11.62
CA ALA A 475 13.46 -18.90 11.46
C ALA A 475 14.80 -19.23 10.79
N LYS A 476 15.27 -18.36 9.87
CA LYS A 476 16.56 -18.51 9.17
C LYS A 476 17.73 -17.89 9.93
N SER A 477 17.46 -17.11 10.97
CA SER A 477 18.49 -16.44 11.77
C SER A 477 18.89 -17.25 13.00
N SER A 478 20.17 -17.20 13.37
CA SER A 478 20.68 -17.81 14.60
C SER A 478 20.71 -16.87 15.81
N HIS A 479 20.03 -15.72 15.74
CA HIS A 479 20.06 -14.71 16.79
C HIS A 479 19.41 -15.20 18.09
N SER A 480 20.08 -15.01 19.23
CA SER A 480 19.67 -15.54 20.55
C SER A 480 18.29 -15.07 21.02
N GLY A 481 17.84 -13.88 20.64
CA GLY A 481 16.50 -13.34 20.93
C GLY A 481 15.39 -13.87 19.99
N GLY A 482 15.76 -14.42 18.84
CA GLY A 482 14.82 -14.79 17.78
C GLY A 482 13.78 -15.81 18.20
N GLN A 483 14.18 -16.85 18.92
CA GLN A 483 13.25 -17.91 19.36
C GLN A 483 12.14 -17.43 20.29
N ALA A 484 12.43 -16.48 21.19
CA ALA A 484 11.42 -15.95 22.10
C ALA A 484 10.44 -15.05 21.34
N ALA A 485 10.92 -14.23 20.42
CA ALA A 485 10.10 -13.41 19.56
C ALA A 485 9.24 -14.27 18.62
N TYR A 486 9.82 -15.28 18.00
CA TYR A 486 9.12 -16.25 17.15
C TYR A 486 7.97 -16.96 17.86
N ARG A 487 8.19 -17.42 19.10
CA ARG A 487 7.10 -18.05 19.88
C ARG A 487 5.94 -17.10 20.18
N ARG A 488 6.23 -15.82 20.49
CA ARG A 488 5.15 -14.81 20.68
C ARG A 488 4.40 -14.57 19.37
N ALA A 489 5.11 -14.49 18.27
CA ALA A 489 4.53 -14.30 16.93
C ALA A 489 3.66 -15.49 16.52
N LEU A 490 4.11 -16.72 16.78
CA LEU A 490 3.33 -17.92 16.52
C LEU A 490 2.00 -17.90 17.32
N ALA A 491 2.05 -17.51 18.59
CA ALA A 491 0.85 -17.32 19.39
C ALA A 491 -0.06 -16.21 18.85
N TYR A 492 0.51 -15.14 18.30
CA TYR A 492 -0.24 -14.06 17.64
C TYR A 492 -0.95 -14.58 16.38
N VAL A 493 -0.25 -15.20 15.46
CA VAL A 493 -0.79 -15.72 14.21
C VAL A 493 -1.91 -16.74 14.47
N ARG A 494 -1.74 -17.65 15.43
CA ARG A 494 -2.76 -18.62 15.85
C ARG A 494 -4.08 -17.96 16.30
N ARG A 495 -3.98 -16.84 17.04
CA ARG A 495 -5.17 -16.09 17.51
C ARG A 495 -5.89 -15.33 16.40
N LYS A 496 -5.21 -15.07 15.29
CA LYS A 496 -5.73 -14.29 14.18
C LYS A 496 -6.36 -15.12 13.08
N GLN A 497 -6.37 -16.45 13.21
CA GLN A 497 -7.10 -17.31 12.28
C GLN A 497 -8.60 -17.03 12.36
N GLU A 498 -9.22 -16.81 11.23
CA GLU A 498 -10.67 -16.64 11.13
C GLU A 498 -11.39 -17.97 11.35
N ALA A 499 -12.69 -17.90 11.64
CA ALA A 499 -13.50 -19.09 11.94
C ALA A 499 -13.61 -20.07 10.73
N ASP A 500 -13.44 -19.58 9.52
CA ASP A 500 -13.43 -20.37 8.28
C ASP A 500 -12.07 -21.00 7.97
N GLY A 501 -11.04 -20.72 8.74
CA GLY A 501 -9.67 -21.24 8.58
C GLY A 501 -8.71 -20.30 7.85
N SER A 502 -9.19 -19.19 7.29
CA SER A 502 -8.37 -18.21 6.58
C SER A 502 -7.67 -17.20 7.51
N TRP A 503 -6.79 -16.37 6.94
CA TRP A 503 -6.20 -15.20 7.61
C TRP A 503 -6.39 -13.95 6.76
N TYR A 504 -6.73 -12.85 7.42
CA TYR A 504 -6.85 -11.52 6.81
C TYR A 504 -5.48 -10.98 6.42
N GLY A 505 -5.31 -10.57 5.16
CA GLY A 505 -4.13 -9.87 4.65
C GLY A 505 -4.33 -8.36 4.68
N ARG A 506 -3.34 -7.62 5.21
CA ARG A 506 -3.41 -6.17 5.28
C ARG A 506 -2.86 -5.49 4.02
N TRP A 507 -1.72 -5.96 3.52
CA TRP A 507 -0.98 -5.31 2.43
C TRP A 507 -1.21 -5.95 1.07
N GLY A 508 -1.58 -7.22 1.03
CA GLY A 508 -2.05 -7.92 -0.16
C GLY A 508 -3.54 -8.27 -0.07
N VAL A 509 -4.23 -8.32 -1.20
CA VAL A 509 -5.67 -8.62 -1.31
C VAL A 509 -5.89 -10.12 -1.28
N ASN A 510 -6.61 -10.59 -0.36
CA ASN A 510 -6.87 -10.27 1.04
C ASN A 510 -6.67 -11.56 1.83
N TYR A 511 -7.70 -12.43 1.94
CA TYR A 511 -7.61 -13.71 2.67
C TYR A 511 -6.79 -14.75 1.93
N VAL A 512 -6.77 -14.75 0.58
CA VAL A 512 -5.88 -15.62 -0.20
C VAL A 512 -4.42 -15.26 0.09
N TYR A 513 -4.08 -13.96 0.12
CA TYR A 513 -2.75 -13.49 0.46
C TYR A 513 -2.36 -13.84 1.90
N GLY A 514 -3.17 -13.44 2.87
CA GLY A 514 -2.89 -13.68 4.29
C GLY A 514 -2.75 -15.17 4.62
N THR A 515 -3.60 -16.02 4.02
CA THR A 515 -3.53 -17.48 4.21
C THR A 515 -2.29 -18.06 3.53
N GLY A 516 -1.96 -17.61 2.32
CA GLY A 516 -0.76 -18.01 1.59
C GLY A 516 0.55 -17.64 2.30
N ALA A 517 0.57 -16.50 2.99
CA ALA A 517 1.73 -16.04 3.78
C ALA A 517 1.90 -16.81 5.09
N VAL A 518 0.80 -17.18 5.76
CA VAL A 518 0.84 -17.83 7.07
C VAL A 518 1.11 -19.33 7.00
N LEU A 519 0.55 -20.04 6.00
CA LEU A 519 0.69 -21.48 5.88
C LEU A 519 2.15 -21.95 5.89
N PRO A 520 3.09 -21.36 5.11
CA PRO A 520 4.50 -21.78 5.12
C PRO A 520 5.11 -21.71 6.53
N ILE A 521 4.79 -20.69 7.29
CA ILE A 521 5.33 -20.46 8.64
C ILE A 521 4.82 -21.50 9.65
N LEU A 522 3.53 -21.83 9.61
CA LEU A 522 2.96 -22.85 10.48
C LEU A 522 3.50 -24.24 10.15
N CYS A 523 3.67 -24.55 8.86
CA CYS A 523 4.23 -25.81 8.43
C CYS A 523 5.71 -25.94 8.83
N GLU A 524 6.52 -24.88 8.67
CA GLU A 524 7.92 -24.85 9.09
C GLU A 524 8.07 -24.97 10.60
N ALA A 525 7.16 -24.37 11.37
CA ALA A 525 7.13 -24.51 12.83
C ALA A 525 6.88 -25.94 13.33
N GLY A 526 6.21 -26.77 12.51
CA GLY A 526 6.04 -28.20 12.72
C GLY A 526 5.37 -28.61 14.04
N GLN A 527 4.52 -27.74 14.61
CA GLN A 527 3.88 -28.00 15.90
C GLN A 527 2.63 -28.85 15.74
N GLU A 528 2.50 -29.92 16.54
CA GLU A 528 1.35 -30.84 16.52
C GLU A 528 0.01 -30.08 16.71
N GLU A 529 0.00 -29.06 17.56
CA GLU A 529 -1.19 -28.25 17.87
C GLU A 529 -1.66 -27.39 16.66
N ASP A 530 -0.84 -27.22 15.61
CA ASP A 530 -1.19 -26.45 14.44
C ASP A 530 -1.79 -27.29 13.31
N LYS A 531 -1.76 -28.60 13.40
CA LYS A 531 -2.27 -29.49 12.34
C LYS A 531 -3.70 -29.17 11.93
N ASN A 532 -4.60 -29.04 12.90
CA ASN A 532 -6.00 -28.70 12.60
C ASN A 532 -6.13 -27.32 11.96
N ARG A 533 -5.30 -26.34 12.34
CA ARG A 533 -5.28 -25.00 11.73
C ARG A 533 -4.81 -25.04 10.28
N ILE A 534 -3.77 -25.81 10.02
CA ILE A 534 -3.22 -26.04 8.67
C ILE A 534 -4.28 -26.74 7.81
N GLU A 535 -4.91 -27.80 8.31
CA GLU A 535 -5.96 -28.52 7.58
C GLU A 535 -7.16 -27.61 7.24
N GLN A 536 -7.62 -26.77 8.17
CA GLN A 536 -8.69 -25.80 7.92
C GLN A 536 -8.30 -24.80 6.82
N ALA A 537 -7.08 -24.27 6.85
CA ALA A 537 -6.59 -23.32 5.85
C ALA A 537 -6.43 -23.98 4.46
N VAL A 538 -5.91 -25.20 4.41
CA VAL A 538 -5.83 -26.00 3.18
C VAL A 538 -7.22 -26.25 2.61
N CYS A 539 -8.18 -26.64 3.44
CA CYS A 539 -9.57 -26.83 3.01
C CYS A 539 -10.16 -25.53 2.49
N TRP A 540 -9.90 -24.40 3.16
CA TRP A 540 -10.39 -23.10 2.74
C TRP A 540 -9.82 -22.71 1.36
N LEU A 541 -8.51 -22.80 1.14
CA LEU A 541 -7.91 -22.53 -0.16
C LEU A 541 -8.49 -23.41 -1.27
N LYS A 542 -8.61 -24.72 -1.03
CA LYS A 542 -9.18 -25.66 -2.01
C LYS A 542 -10.63 -25.33 -2.34
N ALA A 543 -11.44 -24.88 -1.36
CA ALA A 543 -12.82 -24.53 -1.55
C ALA A 543 -13.03 -23.22 -2.35
N HIS A 544 -12.02 -22.34 -2.40
CA HIS A 544 -12.06 -21.06 -3.10
C HIS A 544 -11.28 -21.06 -4.42
N GLN A 545 -10.88 -22.23 -4.92
CA GLN A 545 -10.31 -22.35 -6.25
C GLN A 545 -11.39 -22.15 -7.31
N ASN A 546 -11.11 -21.29 -8.30
CA ASN A 546 -11.99 -21.04 -9.43
C ASN A 546 -12.05 -22.24 -10.40
N GLU A 547 -13.07 -22.29 -11.25
CA GLU A 547 -13.27 -23.37 -12.24
C GLU A 547 -12.11 -23.47 -13.26
N ASP A 548 -11.41 -22.36 -13.53
CA ASP A 548 -10.22 -22.30 -14.40
C ASP A 548 -8.94 -22.78 -13.73
N GLY A 549 -9.02 -23.22 -12.48
CA GLY A 549 -7.89 -23.73 -11.68
C GLY A 549 -7.09 -22.65 -10.94
N GLY A 550 -7.33 -21.38 -11.20
CA GLY A 550 -6.67 -20.26 -10.50
C GLY A 550 -7.37 -19.87 -9.20
N TRP A 551 -6.79 -18.86 -8.54
CA TRP A 551 -7.40 -18.17 -7.40
C TRP A 551 -7.47 -16.68 -7.68
N GLY A 552 -8.51 -16.05 -7.13
CA GLY A 552 -8.68 -14.64 -7.20
C GLY A 552 -9.59 -14.12 -6.09
N GLU A 553 -9.31 -12.92 -5.63
CA GLU A 553 -10.09 -12.25 -4.61
C GLU A 553 -10.21 -10.77 -4.94
N SER A 554 -11.42 -10.23 -4.89
CA SER A 554 -11.68 -8.82 -5.13
C SER A 554 -11.34 -7.97 -3.91
N CYS A 555 -10.91 -6.72 -4.15
CA CYS A 555 -10.78 -5.70 -3.10
C CYS A 555 -12.08 -5.49 -2.29
N ALA A 556 -13.24 -5.83 -2.85
CA ALA A 556 -14.52 -5.78 -2.13
C ALA A 556 -14.56 -6.65 -0.87
N SER A 557 -13.72 -7.68 -0.77
CA SER A 557 -13.63 -8.55 0.41
C SER A 557 -13.18 -7.83 1.69
N TYR A 558 -12.56 -6.65 1.56
CA TYR A 558 -12.24 -5.80 2.69
C TYR A 558 -13.47 -5.14 3.33
N GLU A 559 -14.54 -4.94 2.56
CA GLU A 559 -15.79 -4.34 3.01
C GLU A 559 -16.84 -5.39 3.35
N ASP A 560 -16.95 -6.41 2.50
CA ASP A 560 -17.90 -7.50 2.65
C ASP A 560 -17.18 -8.85 2.86
N PRO A 561 -17.13 -9.35 4.11
CA PRO A 561 -16.51 -10.63 4.41
C PRO A 561 -17.14 -11.85 3.69
N SER A 562 -18.35 -11.74 3.12
CA SER A 562 -18.94 -12.81 2.33
C SER A 562 -18.25 -13.01 0.98
N LEU A 563 -17.42 -12.05 0.56
CA LEU A 563 -16.64 -12.08 -0.68
C LEU A 563 -15.20 -12.59 -0.48
N ARG A 564 -14.89 -13.17 0.67
CA ARG A 564 -13.57 -13.78 0.95
C ARG A 564 -13.23 -14.84 -0.08
N GLY A 565 -12.07 -14.73 -0.70
CA GLY A 565 -11.59 -15.66 -1.72
C GLY A 565 -12.41 -15.65 -3.01
N ILE A 566 -13.25 -14.64 -3.24
CA ILE A 566 -14.08 -14.53 -4.43
C ILE A 566 -13.60 -13.39 -5.33
N GLY A 567 -13.25 -13.72 -6.55
CA GLY A 567 -12.80 -12.80 -7.58
C GLY A 567 -12.28 -13.53 -8.82
N PRO A 568 -12.02 -12.82 -9.92
CA PRO A 568 -11.41 -13.42 -11.09
C PRO A 568 -9.98 -13.90 -10.77
N SER A 569 -9.57 -15.01 -11.35
CA SER A 569 -8.23 -15.57 -11.16
C SER A 569 -7.16 -14.57 -11.58
N THR A 570 -6.13 -14.43 -10.74
CA THR A 570 -4.95 -13.64 -11.02
C THR A 570 -3.70 -14.50 -10.89
N ALA A 571 -2.63 -14.13 -11.57
CA ALA A 571 -1.38 -14.87 -11.51
C ALA A 571 -0.75 -14.78 -10.11
N SER A 572 -0.78 -13.61 -9.48
CA SER A 572 -0.22 -13.40 -8.15
C SER A 572 -0.99 -14.13 -7.05
N GLN A 573 -2.33 -14.04 -7.03
CA GLN A 573 -3.15 -14.71 -6.02
C GLN A 573 -3.14 -16.23 -6.19
N THR A 574 -3.12 -16.72 -7.44
CA THR A 574 -2.89 -18.14 -7.73
C THR A 574 -1.56 -18.62 -7.19
N ALA A 575 -0.50 -17.82 -7.38
CA ALA A 575 0.82 -18.15 -6.85
C ALA A 575 0.85 -18.20 -5.32
N TRP A 576 0.21 -17.24 -4.64
CA TRP A 576 0.12 -17.23 -3.17
C TRP A 576 -0.59 -18.48 -2.61
N ALA A 577 -1.71 -18.85 -3.22
CA ALA A 577 -2.42 -20.08 -2.86
C ALA A 577 -1.54 -21.35 -3.09
N LEU A 578 -0.86 -21.42 -4.23
CA LEU A 578 0.07 -22.53 -4.53
C LEU A 578 1.23 -22.60 -3.55
N ILE A 579 1.85 -21.47 -3.20
CA ILE A 579 2.95 -21.42 -2.21
C ILE A 579 2.46 -21.96 -0.87
N GLY A 580 1.28 -21.56 -0.41
CA GLY A 580 0.68 -22.04 0.82
C GLY A 580 0.40 -23.55 0.78
N LEU A 581 -0.27 -24.04 -0.27
CA LEU A 581 -0.62 -25.45 -0.44
C LEU A 581 0.61 -26.36 -0.57
N LEU A 582 1.62 -25.93 -1.34
CA LEU A 582 2.89 -26.68 -1.48
C LEU A 582 3.61 -26.80 -0.14
N SER A 583 3.62 -25.75 0.67
CA SER A 583 4.22 -25.78 2.01
C SER A 583 3.48 -26.72 2.97
N ALA A 584 2.18 -26.93 2.74
CA ALA A 584 1.37 -27.88 3.51
C ALA A 584 1.46 -29.34 2.99
N GLY A 585 2.34 -29.62 2.02
CA GLY A 585 2.53 -30.97 1.46
C GLY A 585 1.47 -31.40 0.45
N GLU A 586 0.70 -30.45 -0.09
CA GLU A 586 -0.43 -30.70 -1.00
C GLU A 586 -0.02 -30.77 -2.49
N GLY A 587 1.25 -30.94 -2.79
CA GLY A 587 1.80 -30.90 -4.16
C GLY A 587 1.12 -31.88 -5.14
N ASP A 588 0.68 -33.05 -4.65
CA ASP A 588 -0.04 -34.05 -5.45
C ASP A 588 -1.55 -33.79 -5.57
N SER A 589 -2.06 -32.78 -4.86
CA SER A 589 -3.51 -32.50 -4.88
C SER A 589 -3.97 -31.97 -6.23
N ARG A 590 -5.24 -32.30 -6.60
CA ARG A 590 -5.87 -31.77 -7.80
C ARG A 590 -5.81 -30.23 -7.85
N ALA A 591 -6.00 -29.59 -6.70
CA ALA A 591 -5.99 -28.12 -6.61
C ALA A 591 -4.63 -27.53 -7.02
N VAL A 592 -3.53 -28.09 -6.53
CA VAL A 592 -2.19 -27.63 -6.91
C VAL A 592 -1.93 -27.87 -8.39
N ARG A 593 -2.24 -29.07 -8.92
CA ARG A 593 -2.06 -29.36 -10.36
C ARG A 593 -2.85 -28.39 -11.24
N SER A 594 -4.14 -28.17 -10.94
CA SER A 594 -4.97 -27.23 -11.70
C SER A 594 -4.46 -25.79 -11.61
N GLY A 595 -3.94 -25.36 -10.45
CA GLY A 595 -3.36 -24.03 -10.30
C GLY A 595 -2.05 -23.85 -11.09
N VAL A 596 -1.23 -24.89 -11.14
CA VAL A 596 -0.02 -24.88 -11.99
C VAL A 596 -0.40 -24.84 -13.46
N ASP A 597 -1.39 -25.66 -13.90
CA ASP A 597 -1.89 -25.64 -15.28
C ASP A 597 -2.48 -24.26 -15.66
N HIS A 598 -3.17 -23.60 -14.72
CA HIS A 598 -3.65 -22.23 -14.91
C HIS A 598 -2.50 -21.27 -15.19
N LEU A 599 -1.44 -21.28 -14.37
CA LEU A 599 -0.27 -20.43 -14.59
C LEU A 599 0.45 -20.73 -15.91
N LEU A 600 0.58 -22.03 -16.27
CA LEU A 600 1.24 -22.44 -17.53
C LEU A 600 0.44 -21.99 -18.74
N SER A 601 -0.89 -22.15 -18.72
CA SER A 601 -1.77 -21.85 -19.86
C SER A 601 -2.00 -20.33 -20.04
N SER A 602 -1.93 -19.54 -18.96
CA SER A 602 -2.12 -18.09 -19.00
C SER A 602 -0.85 -17.29 -19.20
N GLN A 603 0.34 -17.96 -19.20
CA GLN A 603 1.61 -17.28 -19.44
C GLN A 603 1.70 -16.72 -20.87
N LEU A 604 2.09 -15.47 -21.00
CA LEU A 604 2.33 -14.81 -22.27
C LEU A 604 3.62 -15.31 -22.95
N ARG A 605 3.79 -14.99 -24.23
CA ARG A 605 4.97 -15.42 -25.01
C ARG A 605 6.29 -14.87 -24.49
N ASP A 606 6.28 -13.68 -23.89
CA ASP A 606 7.42 -13.02 -23.27
C ASP A 606 7.76 -13.58 -21.88
N GLY A 607 6.96 -14.49 -21.39
CA GLY A 607 7.14 -15.12 -20.07
C GLY A 607 6.39 -14.45 -18.93
N THR A 608 5.71 -13.34 -19.17
CA THR A 608 4.93 -12.61 -18.16
C THR A 608 3.47 -13.09 -18.11
N TRP A 609 2.67 -12.49 -17.23
CA TRP A 609 1.22 -12.70 -17.15
C TRP A 609 0.49 -11.36 -17.22
N GLU A 610 -0.74 -11.38 -17.71
CA GLU A 610 -1.65 -10.26 -17.56
C GLU A 610 -2.36 -10.34 -16.20
N GLU A 611 -2.53 -9.19 -15.56
CA GLU A 611 -3.26 -9.08 -14.30
C GLU A 611 -3.90 -7.70 -14.23
N GLU A 612 -5.22 -7.65 -14.41
CA GLU A 612 -5.98 -6.40 -14.35
C GLU A 612 -6.41 -6.04 -12.92
N PRO A 613 -6.87 -6.98 -12.08
CA PRO A 613 -7.28 -6.67 -10.72
C PRO A 613 -6.15 -6.08 -9.88
N PHE A 614 -6.51 -5.20 -8.96
CA PHE A 614 -5.57 -4.71 -7.94
C PHE A 614 -5.44 -5.78 -6.84
N THR A 615 -4.22 -6.20 -6.58
CA THR A 615 -3.89 -7.27 -5.63
C THR A 615 -3.10 -6.79 -4.43
N GLY A 616 -2.88 -5.48 -4.33
CA GLY A 616 -2.27 -4.81 -3.18
C GLY A 616 -3.14 -3.70 -2.61
N THR A 617 -2.79 -3.22 -1.44
CA THR A 617 -3.47 -2.10 -0.80
C THR A 617 -2.48 -1.23 -0.03
N GLY A 618 -2.65 0.09 -0.15
CA GLY A 618 -2.05 1.05 0.77
C GLY A 618 -2.91 1.18 2.03
N PHE A 619 -4.23 1.33 1.84
CA PHE A 619 -5.20 1.47 2.92
C PHE A 619 -6.42 0.59 2.63
N PRO A 620 -6.62 -0.52 3.36
CA PRO A 620 -7.81 -1.36 3.22
C PRO A 620 -9.09 -0.53 3.28
N ARG A 621 -10.03 -0.78 2.37
CA ARG A 621 -11.30 -0.07 2.18
C ARG A 621 -11.20 1.34 1.58
N ALA A 622 -9.99 1.90 1.41
CA ALA A 622 -9.83 3.28 0.97
C ALA A 622 -8.94 3.44 -0.27
N PHE A 623 -7.83 2.71 -0.36
CA PHE A 623 -6.85 2.91 -1.42
C PHE A 623 -6.16 1.59 -1.78
N TYR A 624 -6.26 1.21 -3.04
CA TYR A 624 -5.79 -0.07 -3.57
C TYR A 624 -4.72 0.13 -4.63
N LEU A 625 -3.91 -0.91 -4.82
CA LEU A 625 -2.71 -0.86 -5.64
C LEU A 625 -2.60 -2.09 -6.54
N ARG A 626 -2.08 -1.89 -7.75
CA ARG A 626 -1.55 -2.94 -8.60
C ARG A 626 -0.05 -2.89 -8.56
N TYR A 627 0.55 -3.93 -8.03
CA TYR A 627 1.99 -4.16 -8.10
C TYR A 627 2.29 -4.93 -9.39
N HIS A 628 2.81 -4.26 -10.42
CA HIS A 628 3.12 -4.92 -11.69
C HIS A 628 4.22 -5.99 -11.56
N GLY A 629 5.02 -5.95 -10.51
CA GLY A 629 6.01 -6.98 -10.15
C GLY A 629 5.38 -8.28 -9.63
N TYR A 630 4.23 -8.21 -8.92
CA TYR A 630 3.58 -9.37 -8.30
C TYR A 630 3.27 -10.48 -9.30
N ARG A 631 2.78 -10.14 -10.46
CA ARG A 631 2.50 -11.07 -11.56
C ARG A 631 3.75 -11.65 -12.23
N LEU A 632 4.95 -11.24 -11.82
CA LEU A 632 6.23 -11.72 -12.36
C LEU A 632 6.90 -12.69 -11.40
N TYR A 633 7.27 -12.23 -10.22
CA TYR A 633 8.08 -13.02 -9.30
C TYR A 633 7.27 -14.03 -8.47
N PHE A 634 6.01 -13.79 -8.09
CA PHE A 634 5.23 -14.79 -7.35
C PHE A 634 4.89 -16.03 -8.18
N PRO A 635 4.42 -15.94 -9.46
CA PRO A 635 4.25 -17.10 -10.31
C PRO A 635 5.56 -17.88 -10.52
N LEU A 636 6.70 -17.18 -10.70
CA LEU A 636 8.00 -17.84 -10.80
C LEU A 636 8.34 -18.63 -9.53
N MET A 637 8.12 -18.05 -8.34
CA MET A 637 8.32 -18.73 -7.06
C MET A 637 7.44 -20.00 -6.96
N ALA A 638 6.16 -19.88 -7.27
CA ALA A 638 5.21 -20.97 -7.18
C ALA A 638 5.59 -22.13 -8.12
N LEU A 639 5.85 -21.84 -9.40
CA LEU A 639 6.25 -22.83 -10.40
C LEU A 639 7.60 -23.49 -10.04
N ALA A 640 8.56 -22.72 -9.54
CA ALA A 640 9.85 -23.21 -9.11
C ALA A 640 9.74 -24.15 -7.90
N ARG A 641 8.92 -23.80 -6.91
CA ARG A 641 8.66 -24.63 -5.73
C ARG A 641 7.93 -25.92 -6.10
N TYR A 642 6.98 -25.86 -7.04
CA TYR A 642 6.32 -27.04 -7.57
C TYR A 642 7.30 -27.96 -8.31
N ARG A 643 8.18 -27.43 -9.17
CA ARG A 643 9.22 -28.21 -9.84
C ARG A 643 10.13 -28.89 -8.83
N ARG A 644 10.54 -28.22 -7.77
CA ARG A 644 11.36 -28.77 -6.69
C ARG A 644 10.65 -29.92 -5.96
N TRP A 645 9.36 -29.76 -5.71
CA TRP A 645 8.52 -30.79 -5.11
C TRP A 645 8.48 -32.06 -6.00
N LEU A 646 8.27 -31.92 -7.31
CA LEU A 646 8.29 -33.05 -8.25
C LEU A 646 9.63 -33.81 -8.22
N GLN A 647 10.75 -33.11 -8.19
CA GLN A 647 12.08 -33.68 -8.13
C GLN A 647 12.34 -34.46 -6.83
N GLN A 648 11.72 -34.07 -5.73
CA GLN A 648 11.82 -34.77 -4.43
C GLN A 648 10.97 -36.03 -4.38
N GLU A 649 9.86 -36.09 -5.07
CA GLU A 649 9.00 -37.28 -5.18
C GLU A 649 9.62 -38.36 -6.12
N GLU A 650 10.45 -37.95 -7.09
CA GLU A 650 11.13 -38.85 -8.00
C GLU A 650 12.42 -39.43 -7.43
N ALA A 651 13.01 -38.82 -6.39
CA ALA A 651 14.26 -39.19 -5.74
C ALA A 651 14.06 -40.18 -4.58
#